data_ada87d4d68c810b5c5aa2bf30c49955f
#
_entry.id   ada87d4d68c810b5c5aa2bf30c49955f
#
_cell.length_a   1.000
_cell.length_b   1.000
_cell.length_c   1.000
_cell.angle_alpha   90.00
_cell.angle_beta   90.00
_cell.angle_gamma   90.00
#
_symmetry.space_group_name_H-M   'P 1'
#
loop_
_entity.id
_entity.type
_entity.pdbx_description
1 polymer ?
#
loop_
_entity_poly.entity_id
_entity_poly.type
_entity_poly.pdbx_seq_one_letter_code
_entity_poly.pdbx_strand_id
1 'polypeptide(L)'
;MLTLQDYHLTLHDVANHQPAYLETIFSLANGHFGVRANDPITGNPIAGTLINGFYETAPITYGEAGVGYAKAHQTILNLPDFRHINVATTTGHSFTSSERTKVDLDLATGELTEHYTLQTRQGETIAMSVQSVIGQTQTAFWAVNYGFLAGNYAGGLVVNKTIAVPAEAESLPSADPRKTRLAGLPICETTFMAKDLQQYHVKTRQTKQSVTIYLGMLTTPGSLLRQPVDLSDHTTHHLSYEVYVGEMGQQNTIDPALPFPATALTALLADSRDFWQDVWQRSEVTVGGNDELDLAIHYNLFQLNQAAGRDGRTNIAAKGLSGSGYEGHYFWDTEMYMLPYFIYTNQPMARQLLVYRYQTLPQARQRARTLGVDQGALFAWRTINGEEASAYFPAGTAQYHIDADIAYAVGKYYEITRDIDFIKQCGFEMVLETAHFWEAFGSWHQVGTSQRFEFHTVTGPDEYTALVNNNYYTNRLAKHNFELVTYLAQEILKVDPNGLTKFGIDATDIDAFQNLAEHVYLPYSTEQQINAQDDSFLSKPRWPVAQSTPENFPLLLHYHPLTIYRYQVAKQADTLLADYLFPEDLSPEQLQREYHYYEGMTTHDSSLSRSIFSILAARMGDVEKGYRYFMDTAQMDLVNLQKNTADGLHLANLGGSWLALVAGFSGFYVQDEVVHFTNHLPSELTQLTYRMKIAESVLEIKLTATETTVVVISGPIPTYGVSVNGQLISLAKKVR
;
A
#
# COMPACT_ATOMS: atom_id res chain seq x y z
N MET A 1 26.16 -4.42 1.37
CA MET A 1 25.42 -4.64 0.13
C MET A 1 24.27 -5.57 0.44
N LEU A 2 23.05 -5.24 -0.01
CA LEU A 2 21.89 -6.13 0.06
C LEU A 2 22.05 -7.23 -0.99
N THR A 3 21.85 -8.47 -0.60
CA THR A 3 21.93 -9.63 -1.50
C THR A 3 20.72 -10.52 -1.33
N LEU A 4 20.16 -11.06 -2.41
CA LEU A 4 19.19 -12.14 -2.38
C LEU A 4 19.87 -13.44 -2.77
N GLN A 5 19.70 -14.44 -1.93
CA GLN A 5 20.00 -15.81 -2.27
C GLN A 5 18.90 -16.70 -1.67
N ASP A 6 18.24 -17.50 -2.49
CA ASP A 6 17.20 -18.43 -2.03
C ASP A 6 16.14 -17.78 -1.10
N TYR A 7 15.57 -16.62 -1.51
CA TYR A 7 14.61 -15.80 -0.75
C TYR A 7 15.17 -15.07 0.50
N HIS A 8 16.48 -15.10 0.76
CA HIS A 8 17.08 -14.36 1.87
C HIS A 8 17.57 -12.97 1.43
N LEU A 9 16.97 -11.93 2.01
CA LEU A 9 17.47 -10.56 1.91
C LEU A 9 18.49 -10.34 3.03
N THR A 10 19.78 -10.38 2.69
CA THR A 10 20.86 -10.26 3.67
C THR A 10 21.63 -8.94 3.53
N LEU A 11 21.94 -8.30 4.66
CA LEU A 11 22.79 -7.13 4.77
C LEU A 11 23.94 -7.39 5.74
N HIS A 12 25.19 -7.27 5.27
CA HIS A 12 26.39 -7.40 6.09
C HIS A 12 27.03 -6.08 6.51
N ASP A 13 26.91 -5.02 5.69
CA ASP A 13 27.51 -3.69 5.93
C ASP A 13 26.53 -2.75 6.65
N VAL A 14 26.01 -3.18 7.78
CA VAL A 14 24.91 -2.50 8.49
C VAL A 14 25.30 -1.09 8.93
N ALA A 15 26.55 -0.90 9.40
CA ALA A 15 27.05 0.39 9.91
C ALA A 15 27.05 1.53 8.85
N ASN A 16 26.99 1.20 7.57
CA ASN A 16 26.98 2.18 6.49
C ASN A 16 25.58 2.74 6.18
N HIS A 17 24.55 2.26 6.87
CA HIS A 17 23.17 2.66 6.63
C HIS A 17 22.58 3.41 7.84
N GLN A 18 21.66 4.34 7.56
CA GLN A 18 20.95 5.04 8.62
C GLN A 18 20.04 4.08 9.39
N PRO A 19 20.02 4.09 10.74
CA PRO A 19 19.21 3.18 11.54
C PRO A 19 17.71 3.22 11.16
N ALA A 20 17.12 4.41 11.04
CA ALA A 20 15.71 4.57 10.71
C ALA A 20 15.32 3.98 9.32
N TYR A 21 16.24 3.99 8.35
CA TYR A 21 16.08 3.31 7.08
C TYR A 21 16.01 1.79 7.26
N LEU A 22 16.96 1.22 8.02
CA LEU A 22 17.02 -0.23 8.28
C LEU A 22 15.81 -0.71 9.07
N GLU A 23 15.35 0.07 10.04
CA GLU A 23 14.13 -0.20 10.80
C GLU A 23 12.90 -0.36 9.90
N THR A 24 12.84 0.43 8.81
CA THR A 24 11.78 0.36 7.82
C THR A 24 11.93 -0.84 6.88
N ILE A 25 13.12 -1.01 6.28
CA ILE A 25 13.36 -2.06 5.27
C ILE A 25 13.16 -3.45 5.86
N PHE A 26 13.51 -3.66 7.11
CA PHE A 26 13.37 -4.95 7.80
C PHE A 26 12.14 -5.03 8.71
N SER A 27 11.14 -4.16 8.50
CA SER A 27 9.87 -4.24 9.23
C SER A 27 9.09 -5.50 8.86
N LEU A 28 8.40 -6.07 9.87
CA LEU A 28 7.48 -7.20 9.71
C LEU A 28 6.05 -6.75 9.99
N ALA A 29 5.07 -7.32 9.26
CA ALA A 29 3.65 -7.04 9.47
C ALA A 29 2.76 -8.22 9.03
N ASN A 30 1.44 -8.11 9.27
CA ASN A 30 0.46 -9.11 8.84
C ASN A 30 -0.90 -8.50 8.48
N GLY A 31 -0.94 -7.20 8.21
CA GLY A 31 -2.17 -6.47 7.90
C GLY A 31 -2.97 -6.02 9.13
N HIS A 32 -2.78 -6.67 10.28
CA HIS A 32 -3.36 -6.24 11.55
C HIS A 32 -2.42 -5.30 12.32
N PHE A 33 -1.16 -5.70 12.48
CA PHE A 33 -0.14 -4.85 13.07
C PHE A 33 1.22 -5.02 12.38
N GLY A 34 2.11 -4.06 12.59
CA GLY A 34 3.48 -4.09 12.11
C GLY A 34 4.48 -3.71 13.18
N VAL A 35 5.68 -4.26 13.08
CA VAL A 35 6.80 -4.04 13.99
C VAL A 35 8.02 -3.60 13.19
N ARG A 36 8.59 -2.46 13.55
CA ARG A 36 9.84 -1.99 12.96
C ARG A 36 11.03 -2.76 13.53
N ALA A 37 12.09 -2.90 12.74
CA ALA A 37 13.32 -3.57 13.16
C ALA A 37 14.21 -2.66 14.04
N ASN A 38 13.63 -2.11 15.12
CA ASN A 38 14.35 -1.23 16.05
C ASN A 38 15.48 -1.99 16.78
N ASP A 39 16.51 -1.25 17.17
CA ASP A 39 17.59 -1.80 18.00
C ASP A 39 17.04 -2.18 19.39
N PRO A 40 17.18 -3.45 19.82
CA PRO A 40 16.58 -3.91 21.06
C PRO A 40 17.26 -3.40 22.35
N ILE A 41 18.46 -2.82 22.24
CA ILE A 41 19.21 -2.28 23.39
C ILE A 41 18.99 -0.78 23.54
N THR A 42 19.15 -0.03 22.43
CA THR A 42 18.99 1.43 22.45
C THR A 42 17.55 1.85 22.29
N GLY A 43 16.73 1.01 21.63
CA GLY A 43 15.33 1.28 21.33
C GLY A 43 15.13 2.44 20.35
N ASN A 44 13.91 2.60 19.91
CA ASN A 44 13.47 3.82 19.22
C ASN A 44 12.17 4.31 19.88
N PRO A 45 12.21 5.39 20.66
CA PRO A 45 11.03 5.86 21.37
C PRO A 45 9.98 6.49 20.46
N ILE A 46 10.29 6.70 19.17
CA ILE A 46 9.39 7.40 18.22
C ILE A 46 8.57 6.41 17.41
N ALA A 47 9.10 5.22 17.11
CA ALA A 47 8.46 4.27 16.20
C ALA A 47 8.72 2.82 16.65
N GLY A 48 7.70 2.20 17.23
CA GLY A 48 7.76 0.80 17.69
C GLY A 48 6.80 -0.10 16.92
N THR A 49 5.64 -0.33 17.48
CA THR A 49 4.57 -1.15 16.91
C THR A 49 3.44 -0.27 16.38
N LEU A 50 2.92 -0.59 15.21
CA LEU A 50 1.77 0.08 14.59
C LEU A 50 0.61 -0.92 14.48
N ILE A 51 -0.61 -0.52 14.86
CA ILE A 51 -1.82 -1.33 14.62
C ILE A 51 -2.63 -0.65 13.52
N ASN A 52 -2.99 -1.39 12.48
CA ASN A 52 -3.75 -0.88 11.36
C ASN A 52 -5.13 -0.36 11.82
N GLY A 53 -5.46 0.87 11.46
CA GLY A 53 -6.72 1.49 11.88
C GLY A 53 -6.77 1.95 13.35
N PHE A 54 -5.71 1.83 14.13
CA PHE A 54 -5.62 2.35 15.49
C PHE A 54 -5.02 3.76 15.47
N TYR A 55 -5.86 4.78 15.68
CA TYR A 55 -5.48 6.16 15.45
C TYR A 55 -6.08 7.11 16.49
N GLU A 56 -5.50 8.28 16.60
CA GLU A 56 -6.03 9.40 17.38
C GLU A 56 -6.44 10.55 16.46
N THR A 57 -7.33 11.40 16.93
CA THR A 57 -7.76 12.60 16.23
C THR A 57 -7.25 13.86 16.90
N ALA A 58 -6.96 14.88 16.12
CA ALA A 58 -6.63 16.22 16.57
C ALA A 58 -7.43 17.26 15.79
N PRO A 59 -7.92 18.34 16.43
CA PRO A 59 -8.64 19.38 15.72
C PRO A 59 -7.79 20.06 14.65
N ILE A 60 -8.37 20.31 13.47
CA ILE A 60 -7.76 21.17 12.46
C ILE A 60 -8.09 22.63 12.80
N THR A 61 -7.05 23.45 12.95
CA THR A 61 -7.20 24.87 13.23
C THR A 61 -7.07 25.67 11.93
N TYR A 62 -8.13 26.38 11.58
CA TYR A 62 -8.16 27.31 10.44
C TYR A 62 -8.18 28.75 10.97
N GLY A 63 -7.60 29.69 10.21
CA GLY A 63 -7.77 31.11 10.46
C GLY A 63 -9.24 31.52 10.26
N GLU A 64 -9.84 31.04 9.16
CA GLU A 64 -11.28 31.09 8.89
C GLU A 64 -11.72 29.72 8.41
N ALA A 65 -12.69 29.10 9.06
CA ALA A 65 -13.21 27.79 8.69
C ALA A 65 -14.36 27.96 7.69
N GLY A 66 -14.18 27.46 6.47
CA GLY A 66 -15.25 27.35 5.49
C GLY A 66 -16.24 26.24 5.86
N VAL A 67 -17.47 26.35 5.35
CA VAL A 67 -18.44 25.25 5.43
C VAL A 67 -17.87 24.04 4.68
N GLY A 68 -17.96 22.87 5.28
CA GLY A 68 -17.50 21.63 4.65
C GLY A 68 -16.01 21.32 4.82
N TYR A 69 -15.23 22.20 5.43
CA TYR A 69 -13.83 21.87 5.75
C TYR A 69 -13.75 20.74 6.77
N ALA A 70 -12.78 19.84 6.61
CA ALA A 70 -12.52 18.79 7.57
C ALA A 70 -12.20 19.36 8.95
N LYS A 71 -12.72 18.76 10.01
CA LYS A 71 -12.62 19.29 11.39
C LYS A 71 -11.51 18.64 12.19
N ALA A 72 -11.08 17.45 11.81
CA ALA A 72 -10.11 16.67 12.56
C ALA A 72 -9.12 15.97 11.64
N HIS A 73 -7.86 16.02 12.02
CA HIS A 73 -6.83 15.11 11.51
C HIS A 73 -6.98 13.74 12.16
N GLN A 74 -6.51 12.72 11.47
CA GLN A 74 -6.37 11.37 11.98
C GLN A 74 -4.89 10.98 11.90
N THR A 75 -4.35 10.34 12.93
CA THR A 75 -2.96 9.90 12.92
C THR A 75 -2.83 8.53 13.56
N ILE A 76 -2.26 7.55 12.82
CA ILE A 76 -1.94 6.24 13.37
C ILE A 76 -1.02 6.39 14.58
N LEU A 77 -1.27 5.63 15.62
CA LEU A 77 -0.50 5.72 16.85
C LEU A 77 0.69 4.75 16.84
N ASN A 78 1.85 5.28 17.21
CA ASN A 78 2.99 4.47 17.59
C ASN A 78 2.76 3.89 18.99
N LEU A 79 2.77 2.57 19.10
CA LEU A 79 2.70 1.85 20.35
C LEU A 79 4.10 1.59 20.92
N PRO A 80 4.18 1.18 22.20
CA PRO A 80 5.45 0.81 22.79
C PRO A 80 6.25 -0.21 21.97
N ASP A 81 7.57 -0.08 22.00
CA ASP A 81 8.47 -1.04 21.39
C ASP A 81 8.64 -2.26 22.34
N PHE A 82 8.03 -3.37 21.96
CA PHE A 82 8.10 -4.64 22.71
C PHE A 82 9.37 -5.43 22.40
N ARG A 83 10.28 -4.95 21.56
CA ARG A 83 11.58 -5.58 21.30
C ARG A 83 12.61 -5.22 22.37
N HIS A 84 12.41 -4.11 23.08
CA HIS A 84 13.41 -3.55 23.99
C HIS A 84 13.73 -4.46 25.19
N ILE A 85 15.04 -4.61 25.46
CA ILE A 85 15.58 -5.34 26.60
C ILE A 85 16.75 -4.56 27.21
N ASN A 86 16.93 -4.70 28.53
CA ASN A 86 18.13 -4.25 29.22
C ASN A 86 19.01 -5.46 29.60
N VAL A 87 20.27 -5.41 29.24
CA VAL A 87 21.23 -6.47 29.49
C VAL A 87 22.35 -5.91 30.38
N ALA A 88 22.68 -6.59 31.44
CA ALA A 88 23.79 -6.24 32.33
C ALA A 88 24.54 -7.48 32.81
N THR A 89 25.80 -7.32 33.18
CA THR A 89 26.53 -8.38 33.90
C THR A 89 25.96 -8.58 35.31
N THR A 90 26.19 -9.72 35.92
CA THR A 90 25.82 -9.95 37.35
C THR A 90 26.56 -9.04 38.32
N THR A 91 27.66 -8.40 37.87
CA THR A 91 28.37 -7.38 38.62
C THR A 91 27.81 -5.97 38.45
N GLY A 92 26.80 -5.81 37.60
CA GLY A 92 26.06 -4.54 37.44
C GLY A 92 26.54 -3.65 36.27
N HIS A 93 27.43 -4.12 35.39
CA HIS A 93 27.81 -3.36 34.19
C HIS A 93 26.79 -3.55 33.09
N SER A 94 26.12 -2.47 32.71
CA SER A 94 25.09 -2.48 31.65
C SER A 94 25.72 -2.44 30.26
N PHE A 95 25.16 -3.25 29.34
CA PHE A 95 25.45 -3.17 27.92
C PHE A 95 24.61 -2.02 27.32
N THR A 96 25.25 -0.92 26.99
CA THR A 96 24.61 0.32 26.53
C THR A 96 24.96 0.68 25.11
N SER A 97 25.85 -0.07 24.49
CA SER A 97 26.22 0.05 23.08
C SER A 97 25.93 -1.25 22.38
N SER A 98 25.32 -1.14 21.20
CA SER A 98 25.01 -2.25 20.29
C SER A 98 25.50 -1.90 18.90
N GLU A 99 26.19 -2.83 18.28
CA GLU A 99 26.56 -2.78 16.87
C GLU A 99 25.84 -3.90 16.15
N ARG A 100 24.90 -3.55 15.24
CA ARG A 100 24.24 -4.52 14.38
C ARG A 100 25.21 -4.95 13.28
N THR A 101 25.61 -6.21 13.25
CA THR A 101 26.64 -6.75 12.37
C THR A 101 26.08 -7.42 11.12
N LYS A 102 24.89 -8.02 11.23
CA LYS A 102 24.19 -8.68 10.13
C LYS A 102 22.69 -8.59 10.33
N VAL A 103 21.94 -8.47 9.23
CA VAL A 103 20.49 -8.63 9.17
C VAL A 103 20.17 -9.61 8.05
N ASP A 104 19.22 -10.51 8.30
CA ASP A 104 18.75 -11.51 7.34
C ASP A 104 17.22 -11.61 7.46
N LEU A 105 16.52 -11.31 6.36
CA LEU A 105 15.07 -11.49 6.24
C LEU A 105 14.80 -12.60 5.24
N ASP A 106 14.24 -13.70 5.72
CA ASP A 106 13.77 -14.81 4.90
C ASP A 106 12.37 -14.49 4.36
N LEU A 107 12.27 -14.17 3.07
CA LEU A 107 11.01 -13.86 2.39
C LEU A 107 10.12 -15.09 2.17
N ALA A 108 10.66 -16.31 2.29
CA ALA A 108 9.89 -17.55 2.18
C ALA A 108 9.18 -17.94 3.48
N THR A 109 9.63 -17.40 4.62
CA THR A 109 9.06 -17.71 5.93
C THR A 109 8.60 -16.49 6.71
N GLY A 110 9.00 -15.29 6.30
CA GLY A 110 8.75 -14.05 7.04
C GLY A 110 9.55 -13.96 8.35
N GLU A 111 10.63 -14.73 8.48
CA GLU A 111 11.52 -14.70 9.63
C GLU A 111 12.58 -13.62 9.47
N LEU A 112 12.73 -12.77 10.50
CA LEU A 112 13.81 -11.79 10.58
C LEU A 112 14.85 -12.26 11.61
N THR A 113 16.11 -12.39 11.20
CA THR A 113 17.24 -12.67 12.06
C THR A 113 18.27 -11.56 12.03
N GLU A 114 18.65 -11.06 13.19
CA GLU A 114 19.59 -9.96 13.36
C GLU A 114 20.72 -10.39 14.28
N HIS A 115 21.94 -9.93 14.02
CA HIS A 115 23.11 -10.20 14.85
C HIS A 115 23.74 -8.90 15.35
N TYR A 116 24.10 -8.88 16.63
CA TYR A 116 24.64 -7.73 17.31
C TYR A 116 25.90 -8.09 18.10
N THR A 117 26.83 -7.13 18.20
CA THR A 117 27.84 -7.11 19.26
C THR A 117 27.42 -6.07 20.28
N LEU A 118 27.22 -6.51 21.53
CA LEU A 118 26.90 -5.62 22.64
C LEU A 118 28.16 -5.29 23.43
N GLN A 119 28.26 -4.04 23.91
CA GLN A 119 29.42 -3.60 24.68
C GLN A 119 29.01 -2.79 25.93
N THR A 120 29.69 -3.06 27.05
CA THR A 120 29.63 -2.20 28.25
C THR A 120 30.60 -1.04 28.14
N ARG A 121 30.46 -0.03 29.01
CA ARG A 121 31.41 1.07 29.10
C ARG A 121 32.79 0.62 29.57
N GLN A 122 32.92 -0.53 30.20
CA GLN A 122 34.17 -1.14 30.67
C GLN A 122 34.85 -1.95 29.56
N GLY A 123 34.23 -2.10 28.39
CA GLY A 123 34.80 -2.82 27.27
C GLY A 123 34.48 -4.31 27.23
N GLU A 124 33.61 -4.80 28.12
CA GLU A 124 33.08 -6.18 28.05
C GLU A 124 32.17 -6.34 26.85
N THR A 125 32.32 -7.42 26.09
CA THR A 125 31.54 -7.69 24.89
C THR A 125 30.87 -9.05 24.95
N ILE A 126 29.66 -9.15 24.38
CA ILE A 126 28.93 -10.39 24.09
C ILE A 126 28.34 -10.31 22.68
N ALA A 127 28.09 -11.47 22.07
CA ALA A 127 27.30 -11.56 20.87
C ALA A 127 25.81 -11.77 21.23
N MET A 128 24.91 -11.13 20.49
CA MET A 128 23.46 -11.32 20.61
C MET A 128 22.85 -11.55 19.24
N SER A 129 21.94 -12.53 19.15
CA SER A 129 21.06 -12.69 18.00
C SER A 129 19.62 -12.38 18.40
N VAL A 130 18.85 -11.84 17.44
CA VAL A 130 17.41 -11.59 17.60
C VAL A 130 16.67 -12.24 16.43
N GLN A 131 15.79 -13.16 16.73
CA GLN A 131 14.93 -13.84 15.77
C GLN A 131 13.50 -13.38 16.00
N SER A 132 12.80 -12.91 14.98
CA SER A 132 11.44 -12.40 15.07
C SER A 132 10.55 -13.00 13.99
N VAL A 133 9.31 -13.37 14.34
CA VAL A 133 8.29 -13.82 13.40
C VAL A 133 6.91 -13.33 13.83
N ILE A 134 6.12 -12.87 12.87
CA ILE A 134 4.73 -12.46 13.08
C ILE A 134 3.81 -13.52 12.47
N GLY A 135 2.80 -13.97 13.23
CA GLY A 135 1.78 -14.89 12.73
C GLY A 135 0.99 -14.30 11.58
N GLN A 136 0.91 -15.03 10.47
CA GLN A 136 0.27 -14.54 9.25
C GLN A 136 -1.21 -14.93 9.17
N THR A 137 -1.60 -16.11 9.64
CA THR A 137 -3.01 -16.51 9.82
C THR A 137 -3.44 -16.32 11.27
N GLN A 138 -2.52 -16.52 12.21
CA GLN A 138 -2.69 -16.16 13.61
C GLN A 138 -2.33 -14.69 13.85
N THR A 139 -3.09 -13.78 13.22
CA THR A 139 -2.75 -12.36 13.09
C THR A 139 -2.59 -11.58 14.39
N ALA A 140 -2.97 -12.16 15.53
CA ALA A 140 -2.79 -11.53 16.83
C ALA A 140 -1.41 -11.78 17.47
N PHE A 141 -0.58 -12.68 16.92
CA PHE A 141 0.63 -13.15 17.59
C PHE A 141 1.92 -12.72 16.93
N TRP A 142 2.91 -12.42 17.76
CA TRP A 142 4.28 -12.15 17.39
C TRP A 142 5.22 -12.79 18.41
N ALA A 143 6.26 -13.50 17.94
CA ALA A 143 7.29 -14.07 18.80
C ALA A 143 8.65 -13.43 18.52
N VAL A 144 9.42 -13.23 19.59
CA VAL A 144 10.81 -12.77 19.54
C VAL A 144 11.69 -13.62 20.43
N ASN A 145 12.84 -14.05 19.90
CA ASN A 145 13.82 -14.87 20.59
C ASN A 145 15.18 -14.20 20.59
N TYR A 146 15.77 -14.04 21.77
CA TYR A 146 17.11 -13.47 21.96
C TYR A 146 18.09 -14.58 22.30
N GLY A 147 19.14 -14.74 21.50
CA GLY A 147 20.26 -15.64 21.77
C GLY A 147 21.45 -14.85 22.28
N PHE A 148 22.07 -15.28 23.37
CA PHE A 148 23.26 -14.65 23.95
C PHE A 148 24.44 -15.63 23.92
N LEU A 149 25.59 -15.16 23.46
CA LEU A 149 26.84 -15.93 23.37
C LEU A 149 28.00 -15.12 23.94
N ALA A 150 28.93 -15.78 24.65
CA ALA A 150 30.12 -15.16 25.18
C ALA A 150 30.96 -14.50 24.07
N GLY A 151 31.41 -13.24 24.34
CA GLY A 151 32.44 -12.57 23.59
C GLY A 151 33.75 -12.59 24.38
N ASN A 152 34.30 -11.39 24.73
CA ASN A 152 35.37 -11.32 25.71
C ASN A 152 34.86 -11.45 27.16
N TYR A 153 33.53 -11.34 27.38
CA TYR A 153 32.89 -11.60 28.65
C TYR A 153 32.16 -12.95 28.60
N ALA A 154 32.47 -13.84 29.52
CA ALA A 154 31.93 -15.20 29.65
C ALA A 154 31.39 -15.45 31.06
N GLY A 155 30.73 -14.45 31.64
CA GLY A 155 30.15 -14.55 32.98
C GLY A 155 28.63 -14.50 32.97
N GLY A 156 28.05 -14.40 34.16
CA GLY A 156 26.60 -14.30 34.32
C GLY A 156 26.04 -12.96 33.85
N LEU A 157 24.92 -13.01 33.15
CA LEU A 157 24.11 -11.89 32.74
C LEU A 157 22.82 -11.79 33.54
N VAL A 158 22.26 -10.58 33.58
CA VAL A 158 20.89 -10.30 33.98
C VAL A 158 20.21 -9.60 32.82
N VAL A 159 19.20 -10.26 32.24
CA VAL A 159 18.38 -9.71 31.15
C VAL A 159 17.02 -9.30 31.73
N ASN A 160 16.66 -8.04 31.56
CA ASN A 160 15.37 -7.50 31.95
C ASN A 160 14.56 -7.18 30.69
N LYS A 161 13.39 -7.79 30.54
CA LYS A 161 12.44 -7.40 29.50
C LYS A 161 11.79 -6.08 29.90
N THR A 162 11.98 -5.08 29.08
CA THR A 162 11.38 -3.75 29.24
C THR A 162 10.61 -3.39 27.98
N ILE A 163 9.85 -2.33 28.04
CA ILE A 163 9.23 -1.74 26.86
C ILE A 163 9.75 -0.30 26.72
N ALA A 164 10.11 0.09 25.52
CA ALA A 164 10.36 1.49 25.22
C ALA A 164 9.01 2.16 24.92
N VAL A 165 8.53 2.96 25.87
CA VAL A 165 7.30 3.76 25.66
C VAL A 165 7.65 4.92 24.75
N PRO A 166 6.87 5.18 23.68
CA PRO A 166 7.09 6.33 22.81
C PRO A 166 7.16 7.61 23.65
N ALA A 167 8.23 8.39 23.47
CA ALA A 167 8.27 9.75 23.99
C ALA A 167 7.30 10.63 23.20
N GLU A 168 6.78 11.70 23.81
CA GLU A 168 6.13 12.75 23.02
C GLU A 168 7.15 13.22 22.00
N ALA A 169 6.93 12.88 20.75
CA ALA A 169 7.76 13.39 19.70
C ALA A 169 7.56 14.91 19.71
N GLU A 170 8.60 15.66 20.10
CA GLU A 170 8.71 17.02 19.63
C GLU A 170 8.65 16.91 18.12
N SER A 171 7.47 17.21 17.55
CA SER A 171 7.31 17.17 16.11
C SER A 171 8.32 18.16 15.56
N LEU A 172 9.37 17.63 14.92
CA LEU A 172 10.25 18.48 14.12
C LEU A 172 9.34 19.31 13.21
N PRO A 173 9.57 20.62 13.08
CA PRO A 173 8.77 21.46 12.22
C PRO A 173 8.78 20.82 10.83
N SER A 174 7.66 20.25 10.42
CA SER A 174 7.51 19.71 9.06
C SER A 174 7.25 20.90 8.15
N ALA A 175 7.98 20.96 7.03
CA ALA A 175 7.66 21.89 5.94
C ALA A 175 6.35 21.52 5.24
N ASP A 176 5.82 20.32 5.45
CA ASP A 176 4.55 19.86 4.92
C ASP A 176 3.39 20.44 5.77
N PRO A 177 2.57 21.38 5.22
CA PRO A 177 1.47 22.01 5.95
C PRO A 177 0.35 21.02 6.32
N ARG A 178 0.37 19.81 5.76
CA ARG A 178 -0.61 18.75 6.03
C ARG A 178 -0.25 17.93 7.26
N LYS A 179 0.99 18.02 7.76
CA LYS A 179 1.42 17.32 8.98
C LYS A 179 0.96 18.10 10.22
N THR A 180 0.23 17.43 11.10
CA THR A 180 -0.30 18.01 12.34
C THR A 180 0.42 17.45 13.56
N ARG A 181 0.54 18.26 14.59
CA ARG A 181 0.97 17.80 15.92
C ARG A 181 -0.18 17.04 16.58
N LEU A 182 0.04 15.76 16.90
CA LEU A 182 -0.87 15.04 17.79
C LEU A 182 -0.96 15.73 19.15
N ALA A 183 -2.18 15.90 19.65
CA ALA A 183 -2.41 16.32 21.01
C ALA A 183 -2.28 15.14 21.99
N GLY A 184 -1.07 14.65 22.19
CA GLY A 184 -0.73 13.70 23.24
C GLY A 184 -0.62 12.23 22.80
N LEU A 185 0.12 11.48 23.59
CA LEU A 185 0.32 10.02 23.44
C LEU A 185 -0.93 9.25 23.90
N PRO A 186 -1.11 7.99 23.43
CA PRO A 186 -2.13 7.11 23.97
C PRO A 186 -1.92 6.88 25.47
N ILE A 187 -3.00 6.60 26.20
CA ILE A 187 -2.93 6.19 27.60
C ILE A 187 -2.56 4.71 27.60
N CYS A 188 -1.42 4.37 28.20
CA CYS A 188 -1.00 2.99 28.37
C CYS A 188 -1.03 2.61 29.86
N GLU A 189 -1.97 1.74 30.22
CA GLU A 189 -2.10 1.18 31.56
C GLU A 189 -1.44 -0.21 31.59
N THR A 190 -0.51 -0.43 32.53
CA THR A 190 0.20 -1.71 32.68
C THR A 190 -0.32 -2.46 33.88
N THR A 191 -0.64 -3.74 33.71
CA THR A 191 -1.05 -4.64 34.78
C THR A 191 -0.23 -5.92 34.76
N PHE A 192 0.36 -6.29 35.90
CA PHE A 192 1.01 -7.59 36.06
C PHE A 192 -0.04 -8.66 36.34
N MET A 193 -0.20 -9.65 35.47
CA MET A 193 -1.14 -10.76 35.63
C MET A 193 -0.49 -11.96 36.34
N ALA A 194 0.81 -12.23 36.04
CA ALA A 194 1.62 -13.28 36.64
C ALA A 194 3.11 -12.91 36.54
N LYS A 195 4.01 -13.72 37.09
CA LYS A 195 5.46 -13.48 37.01
C LYS A 195 5.97 -13.45 35.58
N ASP A 196 5.35 -14.17 34.68
CA ASP A 196 5.70 -14.43 33.28
C ASP A 196 4.71 -13.82 32.29
N LEU A 197 3.69 -13.09 32.76
CA LEU A 197 2.66 -12.48 31.93
C LEU A 197 2.37 -11.04 32.36
N GLN A 198 2.45 -10.13 31.42
CA GLN A 198 2.13 -8.71 31.60
C GLN A 198 1.08 -8.26 30.59
N GLN A 199 0.10 -7.50 31.08
CA GLN A 199 -0.95 -6.91 30.26
C GLN A 199 -0.72 -5.40 30.09
N TYR A 200 -0.88 -4.91 28.87
CA TYR A 200 -0.90 -3.50 28.52
C TYR A 200 -2.27 -3.17 27.94
N HIS A 201 -2.94 -2.22 28.54
CA HIS A 201 -4.20 -1.70 28.02
C HIS A 201 -3.96 -0.31 27.47
N VAL A 202 -4.03 -0.18 26.14
CA VAL A 202 -3.77 1.08 25.43
C VAL A 202 -5.08 1.67 25.00
N LYS A 203 -5.30 2.96 25.33
CA LYS A 203 -6.52 3.73 25.02
C LYS A 203 -6.17 5.02 24.31
N THR A 204 -6.98 5.36 23.33
CA THR A 204 -6.97 6.69 22.72
C THR A 204 -7.81 7.68 23.54
N ARG A 205 -7.52 8.97 23.41
CA ARG A 205 -8.21 10.03 24.20
C ARG A 205 -9.48 10.50 23.53
N GLN A 206 -9.45 10.73 22.22
CA GLN A 206 -10.56 11.32 21.46
C GLN A 206 -11.40 10.25 20.76
N THR A 207 -10.78 9.37 20.00
CA THR A 207 -11.49 8.30 19.24
C THR A 207 -12.10 7.22 20.13
N LYS A 208 -11.69 7.16 21.42
CA LYS A 208 -12.15 6.15 22.38
C LYS A 208 -11.87 4.69 21.95
N GLN A 209 -10.94 4.50 21.02
CA GLN A 209 -10.46 3.16 20.68
C GLN A 209 -9.65 2.59 21.84
N SER A 210 -9.61 1.28 21.95
CA SER A 210 -8.76 0.58 22.90
C SER A 210 -8.25 -0.72 22.32
N VAL A 211 -7.07 -1.14 22.77
CA VAL A 211 -6.47 -2.41 22.45
C VAL A 211 -5.80 -2.99 23.70
N THR A 212 -5.91 -4.29 23.88
CA THR A 212 -5.22 -4.99 24.96
C THR A 212 -4.08 -5.80 24.36
N ILE A 213 -2.88 -5.60 24.87
CA ILE A 213 -1.68 -6.31 24.46
C ILE A 213 -1.17 -7.12 25.63
N TYR A 214 -0.80 -8.38 25.38
CA TYR A 214 -0.17 -9.24 26.36
C TYR A 214 1.25 -9.56 25.96
N LEU A 215 2.15 -9.50 26.92
CA LEU A 215 3.54 -9.93 26.77
C LEU A 215 3.78 -11.12 27.70
N GLY A 216 4.06 -12.26 27.12
CA GLY A 216 4.34 -13.50 27.82
C GLY A 216 5.77 -14.00 27.58
N MET A 217 6.33 -14.74 28.54
CA MET A 217 7.60 -15.41 28.40
C MET A 217 7.40 -16.89 28.10
N LEU A 218 8.07 -17.37 27.02
CA LEU A 218 7.94 -18.73 26.51
C LEU A 218 8.96 -19.73 27.11
N THR A 219 10.10 -19.22 27.59
CA THR A 219 11.20 -20.06 28.07
C THR A 219 11.33 -19.99 29.59
N THR A 220 11.31 -21.14 30.22
CA THR A 220 11.59 -21.44 31.64
C THR A 220 10.85 -20.63 32.72
N PRO A 221 10.49 -21.22 33.86
CA PRO A 221 9.83 -20.51 34.94
C PRO A 221 10.78 -19.44 35.52
N GLY A 222 10.58 -18.22 35.12
CA GLY A 222 11.30 -17.03 35.54
C GLY A 222 10.37 -15.83 35.68
N SER A 223 10.92 -14.67 35.92
CA SER A 223 10.17 -13.41 35.92
C SER A 223 10.47 -12.63 34.65
N LEU A 224 9.45 -12.12 33.93
CA LEU A 224 9.62 -11.18 32.81
C LEU A 224 10.62 -10.06 33.12
N LEU A 225 10.67 -9.65 34.38
CA LEU A 225 11.49 -8.53 34.84
C LEU A 225 12.97 -8.87 35.08
N ARG A 226 13.34 -10.16 35.23
CA ARG A 226 14.72 -10.49 35.54
C ARG A 226 15.04 -11.95 35.21
N GLN A 227 15.83 -12.14 34.16
CA GLN A 227 16.31 -13.42 33.70
C GLN A 227 17.81 -13.54 33.89
N PRO A 228 18.30 -14.48 34.69
CA PRO A 228 19.72 -14.81 34.76
C PRO A 228 20.10 -15.65 33.52
N VAL A 229 21.22 -15.35 32.92
CA VAL A 229 21.86 -16.12 31.83
C VAL A 229 23.31 -16.32 32.21
N ASP A 230 23.83 -17.54 32.11
CA ASP A 230 25.23 -17.86 32.39
C ASP A 230 25.93 -18.23 31.10
N LEU A 231 26.94 -17.45 30.70
CA LEU A 231 27.71 -17.65 29.47
C LEU A 231 29.02 -18.42 29.70
N SER A 232 29.25 -18.96 30.91
CA SER A 232 30.52 -19.63 31.26
C SER A 232 30.77 -20.93 30.50
N ASP A 233 29.72 -21.52 29.92
CA ASP A 233 29.82 -22.72 29.07
C ASP A 233 30.12 -22.44 27.60
N HIS A 234 30.19 -21.16 27.20
CA HIS A 234 30.40 -20.71 25.83
C HIS A 234 29.38 -21.24 24.81
N THR A 235 28.17 -21.62 25.26
CA THR A 235 27.07 -21.97 24.39
C THR A 235 26.07 -20.81 24.23
N THR A 236 25.21 -20.88 23.22
CA THR A 236 24.18 -19.87 23.02
C THR A 236 22.99 -20.14 23.94
N HIS A 237 22.65 -19.16 24.76
CA HIS A 237 21.48 -19.21 25.66
C HIS A 237 20.33 -18.38 25.08
N HIS A 238 19.13 -18.94 25.07
CA HIS A 238 17.96 -18.33 24.45
C HIS A 238 16.91 -17.86 25.47
N LEU A 239 16.35 -16.67 25.23
CA LEU A 239 15.17 -16.15 25.92
C LEU A 239 14.10 -15.79 24.89
N SER A 240 12.96 -16.44 24.97
CA SER A 240 11.86 -16.25 24.00
C SER A 240 10.67 -15.59 24.68
N TYR A 241 10.09 -14.62 23.97
CA TYR A 241 8.88 -13.91 24.37
C TYR A 241 7.84 -13.95 23.26
N GLU A 242 6.58 -13.91 23.65
CA GLU A 242 5.45 -13.77 22.75
C GLU A 242 4.65 -12.52 23.10
N VAL A 243 4.20 -11.84 22.08
CA VAL A 243 3.31 -10.69 22.18
C VAL A 243 2.00 -11.05 21.51
N TYR A 244 0.90 -10.86 22.22
CA TYR A 244 -0.45 -10.96 21.69
C TYR A 244 -1.02 -9.55 21.57
N VAL A 245 -1.46 -9.18 20.36
CA VAL A 245 -2.10 -7.91 20.06
C VAL A 245 -3.59 -8.19 19.82
N GLY A 246 -4.44 -7.79 20.74
CA GLY A 246 -5.88 -7.98 20.65
C GLY A 246 -6.54 -7.15 19.57
N GLU A 247 -7.80 -7.46 19.26
CA GLU A 247 -8.62 -6.67 18.37
C GLU A 247 -9.05 -5.35 19.03
N MET A 248 -9.24 -4.31 18.20
CA MET A 248 -9.72 -3.00 18.67
C MET A 248 -11.15 -3.09 19.21
N GLY A 249 -11.39 -2.42 20.35
CA GLY A 249 -12.72 -2.29 20.95
C GLY A 249 -13.24 -3.51 21.67
N GLN A 250 -12.54 -4.64 21.62
CA GLN A 250 -12.87 -5.79 22.44
C GLN A 250 -12.07 -5.73 23.74
N GLN A 251 -12.75 -5.84 24.89
CA GLN A 251 -12.11 -6.25 26.15
C GLN A 251 -11.79 -7.76 26.00
N ASN A 252 -10.73 -8.06 25.27
CA ASN A 252 -10.24 -9.42 25.18
C ASN A 252 -9.66 -9.77 26.55
N THR A 253 -10.48 -10.36 27.40
CA THR A 253 -9.97 -11.16 28.51
C THR A 253 -9.41 -12.43 27.89
N ILE A 254 -8.12 -12.45 27.58
CA ILE A 254 -7.44 -13.74 27.46
C ILE A 254 -7.66 -14.42 28.80
N ASP A 255 -8.19 -15.63 28.76
CA ASP A 255 -8.17 -16.50 29.93
C ASP A 255 -6.70 -16.54 30.40
N PRO A 256 -6.36 -16.02 31.60
CA PRO A 256 -5.00 -16.09 32.12
C PRO A 256 -4.49 -17.52 32.27
N ALA A 257 -5.36 -18.52 32.08
CA ALA A 257 -5.02 -19.93 31.96
C ALA A 257 -4.69 -20.37 30.50
N LEU A 258 -4.82 -19.51 29.47
CA LEU A 258 -4.24 -19.78 28.17
C LEU A 258 -2.71 -19.58 28.31
N PRO A 259 -1.94 -20.66 28.52
CA PRO A 259 -0.49 -20.53 28.50
C PRO A 259 -0.08 -20.15 27.08
N PHE A 260 0.76 -19.15 26.94
CA PHE A 260 1.58 -19.06 25.75
C PHE A 260 2.31 -20.40 25.62
N PRO A 261 2.02 -21.24 24.62
CA PRO A 261 2.60 -22.59 24.60
C PRO A 261 4.11 -22.46 24.40
N ALA A 262 4.89 -23.27 25.10
CA ALA A 262 6.35 -23.29 24.92
C ALA A 262 6.80 -23.55 23.45
N THR A 263 5.86 -23.97 22.60
CA THR A 263 6.04 -24.19 21.15
C THR A 263 5.61 -22.98 20.28
N ALA A 264 5.25 -21.85 20.89
CA ALA A 264 4.67 -20.71 20.15
C ALA A 264 5.58 -20.21 19.02
N LEU A 265 6.89 -20.05 19.25
CA LEU A 265 7.81 -19.64 18.19
C LEU A 265 7.80 -20.63 17.01
N THR A 266 7.91 -21.94 17.29
CA THR A 266 7.89 -22.98 16.25
C THR A 266 6.55 -23.02 15.51
N ALA A 267 5.44 -22.85 16.25
CA ALA A 267 4.11 -22.82 15.65
C ALA A 267 3.90 -21.59 14.77
N LEU A 268 4.36 -20.40 15.19
CA LEU A 268 4.29 -19.18 14.40
C LEU A 268 5.21 -19.22 13.17
N LEU A 269 6.39 -19.84 13.28
CA LEU A 269 7.27 -20.09 12.13
C LEU A 269 6.60 -21.01 11.10
N ALA A 270 5.88 -22.05 11.57
CA ALA A 270 5.13 -22.93 10.68
C ALA A 270 3.95 -22.17 10.01
N ASP A 271 3.15 -21.44 10.79
CA ASP A 271 2.04 -20.61 10.29
C ASP A 271 2.51 -19.60 9.22
N SER A 272 3.60 -18.90 9.52
CA SER A 272 4.17 -17.91 8.61
C SER A 272 4.73 -18.57 7.33
N ARG A 273 5.44 -19.68 7.46
CA ARG A 273 5.95 -20.47 6.32
C ARG A 273 4.82 -20.94 5.41
N ASP A 274 3.77 -21.53 5.97
CA ASP A 274 2.64 -22.06 5.20
C ASP A 274 1.93 -20.93 4.44
N PHE A 275 1.75 -19.77 5.08
CA PHE A 275 1.19 -18.58 4.44
C PHE A 275 2.06 -18.09 3.27
N TRP A 276 3.36 -17.91 3.48
CA TRP A 276 4.26 -17.42 2.43
C TRP A 276 4.42 -18.42 1.30
N GLN A 277 4.43 -19.71 1.60
CA GLN A 277 4.42 -20.75 0.57
C GLN A 277 3.17 -20.64 -0.32
N ASP A 278 1.98 -20.39 0.26
CA ASP A 278 0.76 -20.18 -0.50
C ASP A 278 0.84 -18.87 -1.34
N VAL A 279 1.37 -17.78 -0.77
CA VAL A 279 1.59 -16.53 -1.52
C VAL A 279 2.46 -16.78 -2.74
N TRP A 280 3.64 -17.39 -2.58
CA TRP A 280 4.57 -17.64 -3.68
C TRP A 280 4.03 -18.66 -4.68
N GLN A 281 3.23 -19.64 -4.26
CA GLN A 281 2.60 -20.57 -5.19
C GLN A 281 1.66 -19.89 -6.20
N ARG A 282 0.96 -18.82 -5.81
CA ARG A 282 -0.02 -18.14 -6.67
C ARG A 282 0.45 -16.83 -7.28
N SER A 283 1.52 -16.23 -6.77
CA SER A 283 1.98 -14.90 -7.19
C SER A 283 3.46 -14.78 -7.47
N GLU A 284 4.17 -15.90 -7.59
CA GLU A 284 5.60 -15.94 -7.90
C GLU A 284 5.93 -15.09 -9.12
N VAL A 285 7.02 -14.32 -9.01
CA VAL A 285 7.61 -13.57 -10.12
C VAL A 285 9.11 -13.86 -10.14
N THR A 286 9.64 -14.31 -11.26
CA THR A 286 11.07 -14.54 -11.45
C THR A 286 11.58 -13.71 -12.61
N VAL A 287 12.62 -12.93 -12.36
CA VAL A 287 13.29 -12.07 -13.34
C VAL A 287 14.68 -12.61 -13.62
N GLY A 288 14.86 -13.19 -14.81
CA GLY A 288 16.16 -13.72 -15.23
C GLY A 288 17.06 -12.66 -15.86
N GLY A 289 18.37 -12.73 -15.58
CA GLY A 289 19.38 -11.83 -16.14
C GLY A 289 19.73 -10.63 -15.27
N ASN A 290 18.99 -10.42 -14.15
CA ASN A 290 19.27 -9.34 -13.21
C ASN A 290 18.85 -9.74 -11.77
N ASP A 291 19.81 -10.25 -10.99
CA ASP A 291 19.56 -10.75 -9.64
C ASP A 291 19.13 -9.64 -8.65
N GLU A 292 19.62 -8.40 -8.82
CA GLU A 292 19.22 -7.27 -7.98
C GLU A 292 17.77 -6.89 -8.20
N LEU A 293 17.31 -6.98 -9.44
CA LEU A 293 15.93 -6.72 -9.81
C LEU A 293 15.00 -7.85 -9.32
N ASP A 294 15.42 -9.11 -9.47
CA ASP A 294 14.68 -10.26 -8.95
C ASP A 294 14.47 -10.11 -7.44
N LEU A 295 15.54 -9.77 -6.70
CA LEU A 295 15.45 -9.41 -5.29
C LEU A 295 14.45 -8.29 -5.02
N ALA A 296 14.54 -7.19 -5.76
CA ALA A 296 13.70 -6.02 -5.52
C ALA A 296 12.21 -6.37 -5.70
N ILE A 297 11.86 -7.17 -6.68
CA ILE A 297 10.48 -7.60 -6.91
C ILE A 297 9.99 -8.54 -5.80
N HIS A 298 10.76 -9.54 -5.41
CA HIS A 298 10.38 -10.41 -4.29
C HIS A 298 10.17 -9.61 -3.00
N TYR A 299 11.08 -8.69 -2.69
CA TYR A 299 10.95 -7.81 -1.54
C TYR A 299 9.69 -6.93 -1.62
N ASN A 300 9.42 -6.31 -2.78
CA ASN A 300 8.25 -5.46 -2.97
C ASN A 300 6.95 -6.24 -2.77
N LEU A 301 6.84 -7.44 -3.33
CA LEU A 301 5.65 -8.28 -3.18
C LEU A 301 5.50 -8.81 -1.74
N PHE A 302 6.60 -9.15 -1.08
CA PHE A 302 6.59 -9.52 0.33
C PHE A 302 6.01 -8.38 1.19
N GLN A 303 6.55 -7.17 1.06
CA GLN A 303 6.11 -6.00 1.82
C GLN A 303 4.66 -5.61 1.52
N LEU A 304 4.23 -5.71 0.26
CA LEU A 304 2.85 -5.42 -0.14
C LEU A 304 1.86 -6.40 0.50
N ASN A 305 2.17 -7.71 0.49
CA ASN A 305 1.30 -8.74 1.07
C ASN A 305 1.15 -8.61 2.59
N GLN A 306 2.24 -8.28 3.30
CA GLN A 306 2.17 -8.14 4.75
C GLN A 306 1.49 -6.85 5.22
N ALA A 307 1.43 -5.80 4.38
CA ALA A 307 0.80 -4.52 4.72
C ALA A 307 -0.73 -4.52 4.55
N ALA A 308 -1.30 -5.49 3.81
CA ALA A 308 -2.70 -5.48 3.40
C ALA A 308 -3.64 -5.83 4.55
N GLY A 309 -4.63 -4.95 4.82
CA GLY A 309 -5.73 -5.24 5.74
C GLY A 309 -6.57 -6.42 5.25
N ARG A 310 -6.94 -7.33 6.18
CA ARG A 310 -7.56 -8.62 5.84
C ARG A 310 -8.96 -8.80 6.41
N ASP A 311 -9.46 -7.81 7.15
CA ASP A 311 -10.68 -7.90 7.97
C ASP A 311 -11.88 -7.15 7.40
N GLY A 312 -11.71 -6.44 6.28
CA GLY A 312 -12.72 -5.57 5.68
C GLY A 312 -12.99 -4.29 6.48
N ARG A 313 -12.25 -4.03 7.56
CA ARG A 313 -12.35 -2.81 8.39
C ARG A 313 -11.16 -1.90 8.21
N THR A 314 -10.08 -2.42 7.69
CA THR A 314 -8.82 -1.72 7.44
C THR A 314 -8.42 -1.86 5.98
N ASN A 315 -7.55 -0.95 5.51
CA ASN A 315 -7.05 -0.91 4.15
C ASN A 315 -5.52 -0.98 4.17
N ILE A 316 -4.86 -0.52 3.11
CA ILE A 316 -3.40 -0.39 3.03
C ILE A 316 -3.05 1.08 3.16
N ALA A 317 -2.34 1.44 4.22
CA ALA A 317 -1.83 2.81 4.37
C ALA A 317 -0.76 3.11 3.31
N ALA A 318 -0.61 4.38 2.90
CA ALA A 318 0.37 4.78 1.89
C ALA A 318 1.81 4.34 2.22
N LYS A 319 2.14 4.22 3.52
CA LYS A 319 3.42 3.72 4.05
C LYS A 319 3.30 2.34 4.70
N GLY A 320 2.19 1.65 4.51
CA GLY A 320 1.89 0.36 5.14
C GLY A 320 1.94 0.44 6.66
N LEU A 321 2.49 -0.61 7.27
CA LEU A 321 2.73 -0.72 8.72
C LEU A 321 4.24 -0.64 9.04
N SER A 322 5.04 -0.10 8.13
CA SER A 322 6.49 0.02 8.23
C SER A 322 6.96 1.37 8.77
N GLY A 323 6.06 2.34 8.90
CA GLY A 323 6.33 3.68 9.43
C GLY A 323 5.06 4.53 9.49
N SER A 324 5.16 5.70 10.12
CA SER A 324 4.04 6.62 10.33
C SER A 324 3.94 7.74 9.30
N GLY A 325 4.67 7.65 8.20
CA GLY A 325 4.58 8.61 7.10
C GLY A 325 3.15 8.65 6.54
N TYR A 326 2.72 9.81 6.09
CA TYR A 326 1.33 10.11 5.76
C TYR A 326 0.34 9.75 6.89
N GLU A 327 0.82 9.69 8.14
CA GLU A 327 0.02 9.49 9.36
C GLU A 327 -0.85 8.23 9.34
N GLY A 328 -0.47 7.22 8.53
CA GLY A 328 -1.18 5.95 8.39
C GLY A 328 -2.47 6.02 7.57
N HIS A 329 -2.67 7.08 6.79
CA HIS A 329 -3.87 7.25 5.97
C HIS A 329 -3.91 6.35 4.75
N TYR A 330 -5.16 6.08 4.34
CA TYR A 330 -5.53 5.43 3.10
C TYR A 330 -5.93 6.48 2.05
N PHE A 331 -5.55 6.24 0.79
CA PHE A 331 -5.81 7.07 -0.37
C PHE A 331 -6.34 6.21 -1.53
N TRP A 332 -6.47 6.79 -2.71
CA TRP A 332 -6.76 6.08 -3.96
C TRP A 332 -5.61 5.19 -4.44
N ASP A 333 -4.46 5.28 -3.80
CA ASP A 333 -3.28 4.43 -3.98
C ASP A 333 -3.63 2.93 -3.98
N THR A 334 -4.54 2.54 -3.09
CA THR A 334 -4.99 1.16 -2.99
C THR A 334 -5.67 0.71 -4.28
N GLU A 335 -6.65 1.44 -4.75
CA GLU A 335 -7.49 1.05 -5.87
C GLU A 335 -6.70 0.97 -7.18
N MET A 336 -5.79 1.93 -7.41
CA MET A 336 -5.14 2.09 -8.70
C MET A 336 -3.79 1.40 -8.82
N TYR A 337 -3.07 1.21 -7.70
CA TYR A 337 -1.70 0.69 -7.73
C TYR A 337 -1.50 -0.62 -6.98
N MET A 338 -2.21 -0.85 -5.86
CA MET A 338 -2.02 -2.00 -4.99
C MET A 338 -3.05 -3.11 -5.23
N LEU A 339 -4.32 -2.75 -5.32
CA LEU A 339 -5.44 -3.69 -5.48
C LEU A 339 -5.34 -4.54 -6.76
N PRO A 340 -4.87 -4.02 -7.91
CA PRO A 340 -4.69 -4.86 -9.11
C PRO A 340 -3.83 -6.10 -8.84
N TYR A 341 -2.73 -5.98 -8.08
CA TYR A 341 -1.95 -7.14 -7.68
C TYR A 341 -2.81 -8.19 -6.96
N PHE A 342 -3.63 -7.78 -5.98
CA PHE A 342 -4.48 -8.71 -5.22
C PHE A 342 -5.63 -9.29 -6.06
N ILE A 343 -6.21 -8.53 -6.97
CA ILE A 343 -7.24 -9.04 -7.90
C ILE A 343 -6.70 -10.23 -8.70
N TYR A 344 -5.44 -10.15 -9.15
CA TYR A 344 -4.83 -11.18 -9.97
C TYR A 344 -4.01 -12.21 -9.19
N THR A 345 -3.89 -12.11 -7.84
CA THR A 345 -3.10 -13.07 -7.05
C THR A 345 -3.81 -13.56 -5.80
N ASN A 346 -4.64 -12.72 -5.16
CA ASN A 346 -5.32 -13.03 -3.90
C ASN A 346 -6.71 -12.38 -3.84
N GLN A 347 -7.64 -12.94 -4.61
CA GLN A 347 -9.01 -12.43 -4.73
C GLN A 347 -9.77 -12.27 -3.39
N PRO A 348 -9.64 -13.18 -2.41
CA PRO A 348 -10.22 -12.97 -1.09
C PRO A 348 -9.70 -11.70 -0.40
N MET A 349 -8.40 -11.40 -0.51
CA MET A 349 -7.81 -10.18 0.05
C MET A 349 -8.30 -8.93 -0.70
N ALA A 350 -8.34 -8.98 -2.04
CA ALA A 350 -8.91 -7.91 -2.85
C ALA A 350 -10.35 -7.57 -2.42
N ARG A 351 -11.16 -8.61 -2.18
CA ARG A 351 -12.52 -8.46 -1.68
C ARG A 351 -12.59 -7.74 -0.34
N GLN A 352 -11.70 -8.06 0.61
CA GLN A 352 -11.70 -7.39 1.92
C GLN A 352 -11.31 -5.91 1.82
N LEU A 353 -10.37 -5.56 0.96
CA LEU A 353 -10.01 -4.15 0.72
C LEU A 353 -11.20 -3.36 0.12
N LEU A 354 -11.98 -3.95 -0.78
CA LEU A 354 -13.20 -3.34 -1.30
C LEU A 354 -14.34 -3.30 -0.26
N VAL A 355 -14.45 -4.31 0.62
CA VAL A 355 -15.41 -4.31 1.73
C VAL A 355 -15.12 -3.14 2.70
N TYR A 356 -13.86 -2.79 2.94
CA TYR A 356 -13.52 -1.58 3.70
C TYR A 356 -14.16 -0.32 3.07
N ARG A 357 -14.06 -0.14 1.75
CA ARG A 357 -14.71 0.99 1.07
C ARG A 357 -16.22 0.98 1.26
N TYR A 358 -16.85 -0.20 1.15
CA TYR A 358 -18.27 -0.34 1.42
C TYR A 358 -18.64 0.05 2.86
N GLN A 359 -17.84 -0.34 3.84
CA GLN A 359 -18.08 0.03 5.25
C GLN A 359 -17.96 1.54 5.51
N THR A 360 -17.20 2.27 4.69
CA THR A 360 -17.04 3.73 4.78
C THR A 360 -18.03 4.50 3.89
N LEU A 361 -18.95 3.81 3.18
CA LEU A 361 -19.97 4.43 2.34
C LEU A 361 -20.90 5.42 3.08
N PRO A 362 -21.30 5.18 4.36
CA PRO A 362 -22.08 6.17 5.11
C PRO A 362 -21.37 7.52 5.28
N GLN A 363 -20.04 7.51 5.53
CA GLN A 363 -19.22 8.72 5.65
C GLN A 363 -19.10 9.41 4.29
N ALA A 364 -18.95 8.66 3.21
CA ALA A 364 -18.90 9.19 1.85
C ALA A 364 -20.23 9.89 1.47
N ARG A 365 -21.37 9.30 1.79
CA ARG A 365 -22.69 9.94 1.63
C ARG A 365 -22.76 11.26 2.40
N GLN A 366 -22.32 11.27 3.65
CA GLN A 366 -22.31 12.49 4.46
C GLN A 366 -21.37 13.56 3.86
N ARG A 367 -20.22 13.18 3.31
CA ARG A 367 -19.29 14.12 2.67
C ARG A 367 -19.90 14.75 1.42
N ALA A 368 -20.61 14.00 0.58
CA ALA A 368 -21.34 14.57 -0.55
C ALA A 368 -22.33 15.66 -0.10
N ARG A 369 -23.13 15.39 0.94
CA ARG A 369 -24.07 16.39 1.53
C ARG A 369 -23.32 17.60 2.09
N THR A 370 -22.17 17.40 2.71
CA THR A 370 -21.32 18.46 3.24
C THR A 370 -20.77 19.36 2.13
N LEU A 371 -20.46 18.80 0.96
CA LEU A 371 -20.09 19.55 -0.24
C LEU A 371 -21.26 20.32 -0.87
N GLY A 372 -22.50 20.00 -0.50
CA GLY A 372 -23.72 20.60 -1.07
C GLY A 372 -24.32 19.80 -2.22
N VAL A 373 -23.91 18.55 -2.39
CA VAL A 373 -24.47 17.62 -3.39
C VAL A 373 -25.53 16.74 -2.70
N ASP A 374 -26.76 16.80 -3.21
CA ASP A 374 -27.94 16.21 -2.52
C ASP A 374 -28.05 14.69 -2.70
N GLN A 375 -27.30 14.09 -3.60
CA GLN A 375 -27.36 12.66 -3.93
C GLN A 375 -25.97 12.02 -3.90
N GLY A 376 -25.92 10.70 -3.90
CA GLY A 376 -24.74 9.90 -4.04
C GLY A 376 -23.79 9.93 -2.84
N ALA A 377 -22.59 9.49 -3.08
CA ALA A 377 -21.51 9.42 -2.10
C ALA A 377 -20.21 10.00 -2.67
N LEU A 378 -19.43 10.71 -1.85
CA LEU A 378 -18.11 11.23 -2.17
C LEU A 378 -17.10 10.69 -1.16
N PHE A 379 -16.27 9.74 -1.55
CA PHE A 379 -15.24 9.17 -0.69
C PHE A 379 -14.17 10.21 -0.32
N ALA A 380 -13.64 10.08 0.89
CA ALA A 380 -12.57 10.96 1.37
C ALA A 380 -11.28 10.73 0.57
N TRP A 381 -10.59 11.85 0.24
CA TRP A 381 -9.26 11.76 -0.39
C TRP A 381 -8.23 11.14 0.56
N ARG A 382 -8.28 11.50 1.85
CA ARG A 382 -7.32 11.10 2.88
C ARG A 382 -8.06 10.69 4.15
N THR A 383 -7.94 9.43 4.58
CA THR A 383 -8.75 8.92 5.69
C THR A 383 -8.17 7.67 6.34
N ILE A 384 -8.62 7.38 7.58
CA ILE A 384 -8.52 6.05 8.21
C ILE A 384 -9.92 5.46 8.40
N ASN A 385 -10.91 6.25 8.79
CA ASN A 385 -12.26 5.80 9.16
C ASN A 385 -13.35 6.14 8.15
N GLY A 386 -12.99 6.70 6.99
CA GLY A 386 -13.92 7.12 5.94
C GLY A 386 -14.26 8.63 5.97
N GLU A 387 -13.96 9.35 7.05
CA GLU A 387 -14.11 10.81 7.11
C GLU A 387 -12.88 11.50 6.52
N GLU A 388 -13.06 12.66 5.86
CA GLU A 388 -11.95 13.44 5.35
C GLU A 388 -11.07 13.96 6.49
N ALA A 389 -9.81 13.60 6.49
CA ALA A 389 -8.83 13.93 7.53
C ALA A 389 -7.82 15.01 7.10
N SER A 390 -7.87 15.47 5.86
CA SER A 390 -6.98 16.55 5.38
C SER A 390 -7.55 17.91 5.67
N ALA A 391 -6.71 18.83 6.15
CA ALA A 391 -7.01 20.24 6.05
C ALA A 391 -7.33 20.62 4.59
N TYR A 392 -8.12 21.68 4.39
CA TYR A 392 -8.46 22.15 3.05
C TYR A 392 -7.18 22.41 2.24
N PHE A 393 -7.03 21.62 1.22
CA PHE A 393 -5.91 21.65 0.30
C PHE A 393 -6.43 21.26 -1.09
N PRO A 394 -6.73 22.25 -1.96
CA PRO A 394 -7.44 22.00 -3.23
C PRO A 394 -6.80 20.93 -4.12
N ALA A 395 -5.46 20.85 -4.15
CA ALA A 395 -4.74 19.84 -4.92
C ALA A 395 -4.94 18.41 -4.41
N GLY A 396 -5.51 18.23 -3.22
CA GLY A 396 -5.86 16.93 -2.66
C GLY A 396 -7.36 16.81 -2.40
N THR A 397 -7.93 17.68 -1.55
CA THR A 397 -9.33 17.54 -1.11
C THR A 397 -10.38 17.73 -2.22
N ALA A 398 -9.99 18.26 -3.39
CA ALA A 398 -10.83 18.32 -4.59
C ALA A 398 -10.52 17.20 -5.62
N GLN A 399 -9.76 16.18 -5.25
CA GLN A 399 -9.57 14.97 -6.05
C GLN A 399 -10.81 14.06 -5.90
N TYR A 400 -11.90 14.43 -6.58
CA TYR A 400 -13.15 13.67 -6.52
C TYR A 400 -13.10 12.41 -7.38
N HIS A 401 -12.10 12.28 -8.27
CA HIS A 401 -11.87 11.08 -9.08
C HIS A 401 -11.76 9.80 -8.25
N ILE A 402 -11.44 9.90 -6.94
CA ILE A 402 -11.41 8.74 -6.02
C ILE A 402 -12.72 7.93 -6.06
N ASP A 403 -13.86 8.57 -6.28
CA ASP A 403 -15.14 7.90 -6.43
C ASP A 403 -15.15 6.95 -7.64
N ALA A 404 -14.66 7.46 -8.77
CA ALA A 404 -14.60 6.68 -9.99
C ALA A 404 -13.45 5.67 -9.98
N ASP A 405 -12.35 5.94 -9.25
CA ASP A 405 -11.26 4.98 -9.00
C ASP A 405 -11.78 3.75 -8.25
N ILE A 406 -12.61 3.97 -7.21
CA ILE A 406 -13.24 2.89 -6.43
C ILE A 406 -14.22 2.11 -7.31
N ALA A 407 -15.05 2.80 -8.10
CA ALA A 407 -15.95 2.16 -9.04
C ALA A 407 -15.20 1.31 -10.07
N TYR A 408 -14.12 1.84 -10.66
CA TYR A 408 -13.24 1.12 -11.57
C TYR A 408 -12.67 -0.16 -10.92
N ALA A 409 -12.18 -0.05 -9.69
CA ALA A 409 -11.63 -1.18 -8.95
C ALA A 409 -12.69 -2.28 -8.67
N VAL A 410 -13.93 -1.90 -8.34
CA VAL A 410 -15.08 -2.83 -8.21
C VAL A 410 -15.36 -3.54 -9.54
N GLY A 411 -15.35 -2.77 -10.65
CA GLY A 411 -15.54 -3.31 -12.00
C GLY A 411 -14.45 -4.32 -12.36
N LYS A 412 -13.17 -3.99 -12.15
CA LYS A 412 -12.04 -4.88 -12.42
C LYS A 412 -12.06 -6.13 -11.52
N TYR A 413 -12.43 -6.00 -10.26
CA TYR A 413 -12.63 -7.15 -9.39
C TYR A 413 -13.69 -8.09 -9.96
N TYR A 414 -14.87 -7.57 -10.34
CA TYR A 414 -15.93 -8.39 -10.91
C TYR A 414 -15.55 -8.98 -12.28
N GLU A 415 -14.90 -8.18 -13.13
CA GLU A 415 -14.43 -8.65 -14.43
C GLU A 415 -13.62 -9.94 -14.30
N ILE A 416 -12.72 -10.04 -13.31
CA ILE A 416 -11.81 -11.16 -13.15
C ILE A 416 -12.38 -12.31 -12.31
N THR A 417 -13.17 -11.98 -11.27
CA THR A 417 -13.62 -12.98 -10.30
C THR A 417 -15.00 -13.56 -10.62
N ARG A 418 -15.85 -12.79 -11.30
CA ARG A 418 -17.28 -13.07 -11.49
C ARG A 418 -18.06 -13.26 -10.17
N ASP A 419 -17.57 -12.64 -9.08
CA ASP A 419 -18.20 -12.67 -7.76
C ASP A 419 -19.48 -11.83 -7.74
N ILE A 420 -20.56 -12.36 -8.32
CA ILE A 420 -21.87 -11.68 -8.39
C ILE A 420 -22.48 -11.47 -6.99
N ASP A 421 -22.11 -12.31 -6.02
CA ASP A 421 -22.59 -12.17 -4.65
C ASP A 421 -21.99 -10.93 -3.99
N PHE A 422 -20.70 -10.64 -4.20
CA PHE A 422 -20.08 -9.39 -3.76
C PHE A 422 -20.76 -8.18 -4.43
N ILE A 423 -21.00 -8.25 -5.74
CA ILE A 423 -21.67 -7.16 -6.47
C ILE A 423 -23.06 -6.90 -5.88
N LYS A 424 -23.85 -7.95 -5.65
CA LYS A 424 -25.18 -7.81 -5.05
C LYS A 424 -25.12 -7.28 -3.60
N GLN A 425 -24.14 -7.67 -2.80
CA GLN A 425 -24.06 -7.32 -1.38
C GLN A 425 -23.45 -5.93 -1.13
N CYS A 426 -22.45 -5.54 -1.88
CA CYS A 426 -21.61 -4.37 -1.61
C CYS A 426 -21.28 -3.55 -2.87
N GLY A 427 -20.79 -4.22 -3.92
CA GLY A 427 -20.13 -3.56 -5.05
C GLY A 427 -21.07 -2.65 -5.85
N PHE A 428 -22.27 -3.13 -6.16
CA PHE A 428 -23.22 -2.36 -6.96
C PHE A 428 -23.69 -1.08 -6.25
N GLU A 429 -23.92 -1.15 -4.93
CA GLU A 429 -24.31 0.04 -4.15
C GLU A 429 -23.22 1.10 -4.17
N MET A 430 -21.94 0.73 -4.06
CA MET A 430 -20.83 1.69 -4.16
C MET A 430 -20.80 2.36 -5.55
N VAL A 431 -20.87 1.55 -6.61
CA VAL A 431 -20.83 2.05 -8.00
C VAL A 431 -22.03 2.96 -8.31
N LEU A 432 -23.20 2.62 -7.82
CA LEU A 432 -24.41 3.41 -8.00
C LEU A 432 -24.35 4.74 -7.25
N GLU A 433 -23.92 4.72 -5.99
CA GLU A 433 -23.83 5.93 -5.18
C GLU A 433 -22.76 6.91 -5.67
N THR A 434 -21.64 6.42 -6.16
CA THR A 434 -20.63 7.27 -6.80
C THR A 434 -21.15 7.83 -8.14
N ALA A 435 -21.91 7.05 -8.92
CA ALA A 435 -22.56 7.53 -10.15
C ALA A 435 -23.60 8.62 -9.86
N HIS A 436 -24.43 8.46 -8.83
CA HIS A 436 -25.36 9.50 -8.40
C HIS A 436 -24.66 10.79 -7.93
N PHE A 437 -23.48 10.66 -7.31
CA PHE A 437 -22.66 11.85 -7.01
C PHE A 437 -22.24 12.57 -8.29
N TRP A 438 -21.71 11.86 -9.28
CA TRP A 438 -21.29 12.45 -10.55
C TRP A 438 -22.46 13.06 -11.32
N GLU A 439 -23.62 12.42 -11.34
CA GLU A 439 -24.86 12.94 -11.94
C GLU A 439 -25.24 14.29 -11.31
N ALA A 440 -25.28 14.36 -9.98
CA ALA A 440 -25.71 15.56 -9.27
C ALA A 440 -24.63 16.66 -9.21
N PHE A 441 -23.36 16.29 -9.30
CA PHE A 441 -22.24 17.24 -9.29
C PHE A 441 -21.96 17.87 -10.68
N GLY A 442 -22.17 17.08 -11.74
CA GLY A 442 -21.97 17.53 -13.11
C GLY A 442 -23.08 18.49 -13.61
N SER A 443 -22.89 19.02 -14.79
CA SER A 443 -23.87 19.95 -15.37
C SER A 443 -23.93 19.83 -16.91
N TRP A 444 -25.15 20.04 -17.44
CA TRP A 444 -25.40 20.03 -18.86
C TRP A 444 -25.06 21.40 -19.48
N HIS A 445 -24.28 21.40 -20.53
CA HIS A 445 -23.90 22.57 -21.30
C HIS A 445 -24.28 22.45 -22.77
N GLN A 446 -24.88 23.51 -23.34
CA GLN A 446 -25.19 23.59 -24.76
C GLN A 446 -24.00 24.17 -25.53
N VAL A 447 -23.46 23.40 -26.49
CA VAL A 447 -22.35 23.83 -27.35
C VAL A 447 -22.78 23.71 -28.81
N GLY A 448 -23.19 24.83 -29.41
CA GLY A 448 -23.79 24.83 -30.75
C GLY A 448 -25.10 24.02 -30.75
N THR A 449 -25.17 22.96 -31.56
CA THR A 449 -26.31 22.04 -31.64
C THR A 449 -26.20 20.82 -30.75
N SER A 450 -25.05 20.63 -30.09
CA SER A 450 -24.77 19.45 -29.23
C SER A 450 -24.88 19.80 -27.76
N GLN A 451 -25.19 18.82 -26.95
CA GLN A 451 -25.11 18.91 -25.49
C GLN A 451 -23.88 18.15 -25.00
N ARG A 452 -23.30 18.66 -23.91
CA ARG A 452 -22.20 18.01 -23.19
C ARG A 452 -22.50 17.97 -21.70
N PHE A 453 -22.09 16.90 -21.04
CA PHE A 453 -22.09 16.80 -19.60
C PHE A 453 -20.68 17.05 -19.08
N GLU A 454 -20.51 18.06 -18.25
CA GLU A 454 -19.21 18.62 -17.86
C GLU A 454 -19.04 18.63 -16.34
N PHE A 455 -17.78 18.47 -15.88
CA PHE A 455 -17.40 18.57 -14.46
C PHE A 455 -16.48 19.77 -14.25
N HIS A 456 -16.87 20.65 -13.37
CA HIS A 456 -16.15 21.89 -13.09
C HIS A 456 -15.57 21.89 -11.67
N THR A 457 -14.44 22.60 -11.50
CA THR A 457 -13.80 22.80 -10.19
C THR A 457 -13.37 21.49 -9.55
N VAL A 458 -12.69 20.65 -10.31
CA VAL A 458 -12.11 19.37 -9.88
C VAL A 458 -10.59 19.44 -9.91
N THR A 459 -9.94 18.52 -9.18
CA THR A 459 -8.51 18.27 -9.29
C THR A 459 -8.31 16.84 -9.78
N GLY A 460 -7.49 16.65 -10.80
CA GLY A 460 -7.09 15.33 -11.28
C GLY A 460 -6.00 14.68 -10.41
N PRO A 461 -5.43 13.56 -10.84
CA PRO A 461 -4.29 12.92 -10.18
C PRO A 461 -3.07 13.82 -10.00
N ASP A 462 -2.84 14.75 -10.95
CA ASP A 462 -1.72 15.68 -10.90
C ASP A 462 -1.98 16.82 -9.91
N GLU A 463 -1.22 16.88 -8.83
CA GLU A 463 -1.33 17.91 -7.79
C GLU A 463 -0.65 19.24 -8.16
N TYR A 464 -0.02 19.37 -9.36
CA TYR A 464 0.54 20.61 -9.87
C TYR A 464 -0.47 21.44 -10.67
N THR A 465 -1.69 20.93 -10.77
CA THR A 465 -2.90 21.67 -11.14
C THR A 465 -3.97 21.48 -10.07
N ALA A 466 -4.90 22.40 -9.92
CA ALA A 466 -6.03 22.25 -9.02
C ALA A 466 -7.20 23.14 -9.42
N LEU A 467 -8.43 22.70 -9.08
CA LEU A 467 -9.68 23.42 -9.32
C LEU A 467 -9.87 23.81 -10.79
N VAL A 468 -9.64 22.84 -11.67
CA VAL A 468 -9.78 22.98 -13.12
C VAL A 468 -11.16 22.51 -13.58
N ASN A 469 -11.52 22.85 -14.80
CA ASN A 469 -12.72 22.33 -15.45
C ASN A 469 -12.32 21.20 -16.41
N ASN A 470 -13.16 20.17 -16.44
CA ASN A 470 -13.03 19.06 -17.37
C ASN A 470 -11.63 18.42 -17.35
N ASN A 471 -11.17 18.00 -16.17
CA ASN A 471 -9.95 17.17 -16.10
C ASN A 471 -10.22 15.86 -16.84
N TYR A 472 -9.35 15.51 -17.81
CA TYR A 472 -9.55 14.37 -18.70
C TYR A 472 -9.67 13.04 -17.93
N TYR A 473 -8.75 12.80 -17.00
CA TYR A 473 -8.79 11.58 -16.16
C TYR A 473 -10.10 11.47 -15.38
N THR A 474 -10.47 12.52 -14.65
CA THR A 474 -11.71 12.58 -13.87
C THR A 474 -12.93 12.32 -14.75
N ASN A 475 -13.02 12.99 -15.89
CA ASN A 475 -14.15 12.87 -16.80
C ASN A 475 -14.24 11.45 -17.41
N ARG A 476 -13.08 10.88 -17.80
CA ARG A 476 -13.04 9.54 -18.42
C ARG A 476 -13.45 8.45 -17.42
N LEU A 477 -12.99 8.56 -16.16
CA LEU A 477 -13.41 7.60 -15.13
C LEU A 477 -14.86 7.81 -14.69
N ALA A 478 -15.35 9.03 -14.58
CA ALA A 478 -16.78 9.31 -14.32
C ALA A 478 -17.67 8.73 -15.41
N LYS A 479 -17.27 8.89 -16.70
CA LYS A 479 -17.91 8.22 -17.84
C LYS A 479 -17.96 6.71 -17.62
N HIS A 480 -16.84 6.11 -17.28
CA HIS A 480 -16.76 4.66 -17.01
C HIS A 480 -17.64 4.24 -15.82
N ASN A 481 -17.74 5.06 -14.77
CA ASN A 481 -18.61 4.79 -13.64
C ASN A 481 -20.09 4.68 -14.08
N PHE A 482 -20.56 5.57 -14.95
CA PHE A 482 -21.91 5.48 -15.53
C PHE A 482 -22.09 4.21 -16.39
N GLU A 483 -21.13 3.90 -17.27
CA GLU A 483 -21.12 2.68 -18.08
C GLU A 483 -21.18 1.41 -17.19
N LEU A 484 -20.45 1.44 -16.06
CA LEU A 484 -20.37 0.32 -15.13
C LEU A 484 -21.68 0.09 -14.38
N VAL A 485 -22.45 1.14 -14.03
CA VAL A 485 -23.82 0.96 -13.48
C VAL A 485 -24.66 0.14 -14.44
N THR A 486 -24.68 0.52 -15.72
CA THR A 486 -25.45 -0.20 -16.75
C THR A 486 -25.00 -1.65 -16.88
N TYR A 487 -23.71 -1.89 -16.95
CA TYR A 487 -23.14 -3.23 -17.08
C TYR A 487 -23.48 -4.13 -15.87
N LEU A 488 -23.21 -3.67 -14.65
CA LEU A 488 -23.44 -4.46 -13.45
C LEU A 488 -24.93 -4.67 -13.15
N ALA A 489 -25.79 -3.71 -13.49
CA ALA A 489 -27.24 -3.88 -13.40
C ALA A 489 -27.71 -5.04 -14.30
N GLN A 490 -27.21 -5.12 -15.53
CA GLN A 490 -27.51 -6.22 -16.45
C GLN A 490 -27.01 -7.56 -15.90
N GLU A 491 -25.81 -7.60 -15.32
CA GLU A 491 -25.27 -8.82 -14.71
C GLU A 491 -26.12 -9.31 -13.52
N ILE A 492 -26.59 -8.37 -12.67
CA ILE A 492 -27.52 -8.70 -11.58
C ILE A 492 -28.85 -9.27 -12.13
N LEU A 493 -29.45 -8.65 -13.15
CA LEU A 493 -30.70 -9.06 -13.73
C LEU A 493 -30.64 -10.43 -14.40
N LYS A 494 -29.50 -10.87 -14.91
CA LYS A 494 -29.30 -12.22 -15.47
C LYS A 494 -29.51 -13.32 -14.41
N VAL A 495 -29.16 -13.05 -13.15
CA VAL A 495 -29.25 -14.04 -12.05
C VAL A 495 -30.39 -13.78 -11.09
N ASP A 496 -30.91 -12.54 -11.04
CA ASP A 496 -31.98 -12.12 -10.15
C ASP A 496 -32.82 -11.01 -10.82
N PRO A 497 -33.94 -11.38 -11.48
CA PRO A 497 -34.77 -10.42 -12.21
C PRO A 497 -35.35 -9.27 -11.37
N ASN A 498 -35.37 -9.40 -10.03
CA ASN A 498 -35.81 -8.36 -9.10
C ASN A 498 -34.63 -7.74 -8.31
N GLY A 499 -33.41 -8.08 -8.66
CA GLY A 499 -32.21 -7.74 -7.88
C GLY A 499 -31.91 -6.24 -7.75
N LEU A 500 -32.47 -5.41 -8.64
CA LEU A 500 -32.31 -3.95 -8.61
C LEU A 500 -33.33 -3.25 -7.68
N THR A 501 -34.42 -3.90 -7.32
CA THR A 501 -35.50 -3.28 -6.50
C THR A 501 -34.99 -2.76 -5.16
N LYS A 502 -34.04 -3.46 -4.54
CA LYS A 502 -33.46 -3.05 -3.24
C LYS A 502 -32.62 -1.77 -3.33
N PHE A 503 -32.15 -1.43 -4.52
CA PHE A 503 -31.38 -0.20 -4.76
C PHE A 503 -32.25 0.97 -5.21
N GLY A 504 -33.58 0.71 -5.44
CA GLY A 504 -34.55 1.73 -5.79
C GLY A 504 -34.43 2.25 -7.23
N ILE A 505 -33.80 1.49 -8.13
CA ILE A 505 -33.61 1.85 -9.53
C ILE A 505 -34.35 0.88 -10.47
N ASP A 506 -34.69 1.36 -11.66
CA ASP A 506 -35.31 0.61 -12.72
C ASP A 506 -34.63 0.80 -14.09
N ALA A 507 -35.24 0.33 -15.16
CA ALA A 507 -34.68 0.44 -16.51
C ALA A 507 -34.52 1.91 -16.98
N THR A 508 -35.40 2.82 -16.51
CA THR A 508 -35.35 4.24 -16.89
C THR A 508 -34.11 4.91 -16.29
N ASP A 509 -33.75 4.55 -15.03
CA ASP A 509 -32.55 5.05 -14.38
C ASP A 509 -31.30 4.54 -15.08
N ILE A 510 -31.29 3.26 -15.50
CA ILE A 510 -30.17 2.69 -16.28
C ILE A 510 -29.99 3.42 -17.61
N ASP A 511 -31.08 3.71 -18.35
CA ASP A 511 -31.04 4.47 -19.60
C ASP A 511 -30.53 5.90 -19.35
N ALA A 512 -30.86 6.52 -18.21
CA ALA A 512 -30.36 7.83 -17.84
C ALA A 512 -28.84 7.82 -17.63
N PHE A 513 -28.27 6.83 -16.93
CA PHE A 513 -26.83 6.69 -16.78
C PHE A 513 -26.13 6.43 -18.12
N GLN A 514 -26.71 5.62 -19.00
CA GLN A 514 -26.18 5.41 -20.34
C GLN A 514 -26.12 6.73 -21.13
N ASN A 515 -27.20 7.54 -21.07
CA ASN A 515 -27.23 8.84 -21.71
C ASN A 515 -26.19 9.80 -21.14
N LEU A 516 -25.95 9.81 -19.81
CA LEU A 516 -24.87 10.60 -19.20
C LEU A 516 -23.50 10.18 -19.74
N ALA A 517 -23.23 8.86 -19.76
CA ALA A 517 -21.95 8.32 -20.25
C ALA A 517 -21.66 8.75 -21.69
N GLU A 518 -22.68 8.78 -22.58
CA GLU A 518 -22.53 9.19 -23.98
C GLU A 518 -22.22 10.67 -24.15
N HIS A 519 -22.54 11.51 -23.15
CA HIS A 519 -22.43 12.95 -23.23
C HIS A 519 -21.32 13.55 -22.36
N VAL A 520 -20.64 12.76 -21.51
CA VAL A 520 -19.48 13.25 -20.74
C VAL A 520 -18.46 13.86 -21.71
N TYR A 521 -18.10 15.11 -21.45
CA TYR A 521 -17.12 15.80 -22.26
C TYR A 521 -15.70 15.35 -21.94
N LEU A 522 -14.97 14.95 -22.95
CA LEU A 522 -13.53 14.62 -22.87
C LEU A 522 -12.76 15.70 -23.65
N PRO A 523 -11.90 16.50 -22.98
CA PRO A 523 -11.18 17.58 -23.62
C PRO A 523 -10.14 17.06 -24.60
N TYR A 524 -10.23 17.46 -25.87
CA TYR A 524 -9.34 17.06 -26.96
C TYR A 524 -8.89 18.25 -27.80
N SER A 525 -7.60 18.32 -28.06
CA SER A 525 -7.02 19.31 -28.97
C SER A 525 -6.91 18.77 -30.41
N THR A 526 -7.72 19.30 -31.31
CA THR A 526 -7.63 18.96 -32.74
C THR A 526 -6.35 19.48 -33.39
N GLU A 527 -5.76 20.55 -32.86
CA GLU A 527 -4.51 21.12 -33.35
C GLU A 527 -3.31 20.24 -33.03
N GLN A 528 -3.22 19.79 -31.77
CA GLN A 528 -2.11 18.95 -31.29
C GLN A 528 -2.42 17.46 -31.44
N GLN A 529 -3.66 17.08 -31.69
CA GLN A 529 -4.15 15.70 -31.78
C GLN A 529 -3.85 14.87 -30.51
N ILE A 530 -4.10 15.48 -29.35
CA ILE A 530 -3.95 14.88 -28.03
C ILE A 530 -5.12 15.23 -27.13
N ASN A 531 -5.39 14.38 -26.14
CA ASN A 531 -6.27 14.71 -25.04
C ASN A 531 -5.61 15.79 -24.16
N ALA A 532 -6.37 16.82 -23.80
CA ALA A 532 -5.88 17.88 -22.92
C ALA A 532 -6.10 17.46 -21.46
N GLN A 533 -5.13 17.69 -20.58
CA GLN A 533 -5.25 17.36 -19.17
C GLN A 533 -6.46 18.05 -18.51
N ASP A 534 -6.76 19.30 -18.91
CA ASP A 534 -7.95 20.08 -18.58
C ASP A 534 -8.20 21.17 -19.62
N ASP A 535 -9.33 21.88 -19.52
CA ASP A 535 -9.71 22.94 -20.47
C ASP A 535 -8.66 24.06 -20.62
N SER A 536 -7.84 24.27 -19.60
CA SER A 536 -6.86 25.38 -19.57
C SER A 536 -5.42 24.93 -19.80
N PHE A 537 -5.11 23.66 -19.64
CA PHE A 537 -3.73 23.16 -19.56
C PHE A 537 -2.88 23.55 -20.77
N LEU A 538 -3.37 23.28 -21.97
CA LEU A 538 -2.62 23.49 -23.20
C LEU A 538 -2.36 24.98 -23.51
N SER A 539 -3.12 25.90 -22.91
CA SER A 539 -2.97 27.35 -23.08
C SER A 539 -1.93 27.99 -22.17
N LYS A 540 -1.47 27.26 -21.15
CA LYS A 540 -0.49 27.74 -20.17
C LYS A 540 0.93 27.73 -20.74
N PRO A 541 1.85 28.64 -20.31
CA PRO A 541 3.27 28.52 -20.63
C PRO A 541 3.88 27.28 -19.96
N ARG A 542 4.92 26.71 -20.55
CA ARG A 542 5.67 25.60 -19.94
C ARG A 542 6.48 26.07 -18.74
N TRP A 543 6.59 25.22 -17.72
CA TRP A 543 7.47 25.45 -16.59
C TRP A 543 8.93 25.54 -17.05
N PRO A 544 9.71 26.53 -16.56
CA PRO A 544 11.10 26.69 -16.98
C PRO A 544 12.01 25.67 -16.27
N VAL A 545 11.87 24.39 -16.57
CA VAL A 545 12.62 23.28 -15.93
C VAL A 545 14.13 23.50 -15.97
N ALA A 546 14.66 24.03 -17.08
CA ALA A 546 16.10 24.31 -17.21
C ALA A 546 16.63 25.36 -16.22
N GLN A 547 15.76 26.14 -15.57
CA GLN A 547 16.12 27.13 -14.55
C GLN A 547 15.88 26.62 -13.13
N SER A 548 15.30 25.43 -12.97
CA SER A 548 15.05 24.80 -11.69
C SER A 548 16.24 23.89 -11.35
N THR A 549 16.79 24.04 -10.14
CA THR A 549 17.85 23.14 -9.66
C THR A 549 17.22 21.90 -8.99
N PRO A 550 17.94 20.77 -8.89
CA PRO A 550 17.43 19.56 -8.21
C PRO A 550 16.90 19.81 -6.80
N GLU A 551 17.43 20.79 -6.08
CA GLU A 551 17.04 21.15 -4.73
C GLU A 551 15.66 21.84 -4.69
N ASN A 552 15.13 22.29 -5.82
CA ASN A 552 13.81 22.90 -5.93
C ASN A 552 12.66 21.89 -6.06
N PHE A 553 12.95 20.60 -6.06
CA PHE A 553 11.96 19.54 -6.17
C PHE A 553 11.77 18.82 -4.81
N PRO A 554 10.55 18.39 -4.46
CA PRO A 554 9.28 18.60 -5.17
C PRO A 554 8.84 20.08 -5.20
N LEU A 555 8.26 20.55 -6.32
CA LEU A 555 7.92 21.97 -6.51
C LEU A 555 7.02 22.54 -5.40
N LEU A 556 6.06 21.76 -4.89
CA LEU A 556 5.14 22.19 -3.82
C LEU A 556 5.82 22.52 -2.49
N LEU A 557 7.05 22.08 -2.26
CA LEU A 557 7.83 22.44 -1.06
C LEU A 557 8.64 23.73 -1.24
N HIS A 558 8.79 24.23 -2.47
CA HIS A 558 9.68 25.35 -2.81
C HIS A 558 8.96 26.52 -3.47
N TYR A 559 7.77 26.30 -4.05
CA TYR A 559 7.02 27.33 -4.76
C TYR A 559 5.58 27.41 -4.23
N HIS A 560 5.03 28.59 -4.26
CA HIS A 560 3.61 28.78 -3.92
C HIS A 560 2.73 28.03 -4.92
N PRO A 561 1.72 27.26 -4.50
CA PRO A 561 0.88 26.46 -5.40
C PRO A 561 0.29 27.25 -6.57
N LEU A 562 -0.23 28.48 -6.32
CA LEU A 562 -0.77 29.34 -7.38
C LEU A 562 0.28 29.75 -8.43
N THR A 563 1.57 29.71 -8.12
CA THR A 563 2.63 29.92 -9.12
C THR A 563 2.73 28.70 -10.01
N ILE A 564 2.74 27.48 -9.42
CA ILE A 564 2.85 26.23 -10.16
C ILE A 564 1.65 26.06 -11.11
N TYR A 565 0.41 26.30 -10.62
CA TYR A 565 -0.84 26.10 -11.39
C TYR A 565 -0.95 26.96 -12.65
N ARG A 566 -0.09 27.95 -12.83
CA ARG A 566 -0.04 28.81 -14.03
C ARG A 566 0.74 28.20 -15.18
N TYR A 567 1.36 27.03 -15.00
CA TYR A 567 2.26 26.44 -15.98
C TYR A 567 1.78 25.06 -16.42
N GLN A 568 2.27 24.61 -17.57
CA GLN A 568 2.25 23.23 -18.00
C GLN A 568 3.40 22.52 -17.28
N VAL A 569 3.09 21.84 -16.22
CA VAL A 569 4.00 20.98 -15.45
C VAL A 569 3.14 19.98 -14.67
N ALA A 570 3.57 18.74 -14.62
CA ALA A 570 2.89 17.68 -13.90
C ALA A 570 3.82 17.05 -12.87
N LYS A 571 3.28 16.73 -11.70
CA LYS A 571 3.96 15.98 -10.63
C LYS A 571 4.05 14.50 -10.98
N GLN A 572 2.99 13.97 -11.59
CA GLN A 572 2.77 12.56 -11.90
C GLN A 572 1.82 12.39 -13.08
N ALA A 573 1.62 11.13 -13.52
CA ALA A 573 0.69 10.82 -14.60
C ALA A 573 -0.76 11.25 -14.24
N ASP A 574 -1.42 11.91 -15.17
CA ASP A 574 -2.83 12.32 -15.13
C ASP A 574 -3.53 11.79 -16.40
N THR A 575 -3.47 12.51 -17.51
CA THR A 575 -3.98 12.03 -18.82
C THR A 575 -3.42 10.65 -19.17
N LEU A 576 -2.09 10.47 -19.03
CA LEU A 576 -1.43 9.20 -19.32
C LEU A 576 -1.87 8.05 -18.38
N LEU A 577 -2.38 8.35 -17.20
CA LEU A 577 -2.96 7.32 -16.34
C LEU A 577 -4.28 6.80 -16.92
N ALA A 578 -5.13 7.69 -17.46
CA ALA A 578 -6.34 7.27 -18.19
C ALA A 578 -5.98 6.45 -19.44
N ASP A 579 -4.95 6.86 -20.19
CA ASP A 579 -4.49 6.16 -21.39
C ASP A 579 -3.99 4.72 -21.07
N TYR A 580 -3.42 4.55 -19.88
CA TYR A 580 -3.06 3.21 -19.37
C TYR A 580 -4.30 2.36 -19.05
N LEU A 581 -5.31 2.96 -18.41
CA LEU A 581 -6.52 2.25 -17.95
C LEU A 581 -7.48 1.90 -19.09
N PHE A 582 -7.53 2.71 -20.13
CA PHE A 582 -8.44 2.59 -21.28
C PHE A 582 -7.67 2.60 -22.62
N PRO A 583 -6.84 1.58 -22.85
CA PRO A 583 -5.99 1.52 -24.05
C PRO A 583 -6.79 1.46 -25.34
N GLU A 584 -8.07 1.04 -25.29
CA GLU A 584 -8.98 0.97 -26.44
C GLU A 584 -9.43 2.34 -26.94
N ASP A 585 -9.32 3.39 -26.15
CA ASP A 585 -9.75 4.73 -26.52
C ASP A 585 -8.79 5.42 -27.51
N LEU A 586 -7.57 4.89 -27.69
CA LEU A 586 -6.48 5.56 -28.39
C LEU A 586 -5.90 4.72 -29.53
N SER A 587 -5.58 5.41 -30.64
CA SER A 587 -4.68 4.78 -31.61
C SER A 587 -3.23 4.77 -31.10
N PRO A 588 -2.38 3.84 -31.58
CA PRO A 588 -0.95 3.82 -31.22
C PRO A 588 -0.24 5.16 -31.51
N GLU A 589 -0.60 5.84 -32.58
CA GLU A 589 -0.03 7.13 -32.97
C GLU A 589 -0.46 8.27 -32.04
N GLN A 590 -1.71 8.22 -31.53
CA GLN A 590 -2.17 9.19 -30.54
C GLN A 590 -1.48 8.96 -29.20
N LEU A 591 -1.41 7.72 -28.73
CA LEU A 591 -0.68 7.38 -27.51
C LEU A 591 0.78 7.85 -27.58
N GLN A 592 1.46 7.66 -28.70
CA GLN A 592 2.83 8.12 -28.88
C GLN A 592 2.95 9.65 -28.76
N ARG A 593 2.00 10.42 -29.37
CA ARG A 593 1.98 11.89 -29.26
C ARG A 593 1.74 12.33 -27.82
N GLU A 594 0.76 11.77 -27.14
CA GLU A 594 0.41 12.11 -25.76
C GLU A 594 1.53 11.78 -24.80
N TYR A 595 2.12 10.60 -24.92
CA TYR A 595 3.27 10.22 -24.11
C TYR A 595 4.42 11.21 -24.22
N HIS A 596 4.87 11.53 -25.44
CA HIS A 596 5.98 12.47 -25.64
C HIS A 596 5.65 13.88 -25.16
N TYR A 597 4.37 14.30 -25.29
CA TYR A 597 3.94 15.60 -24.84
C TYR A 597 4.00 15.70 -23.30
N TYR A 598 3.40 14.77 -22.60
CA TYR A 598 3.27 14.79 -21.13
C TYR A 598 4.54 14.36 -20.41
N GLU A 599 5.29 13.40 -20.95
CA GLU A 599 6.59 12.98 -20.37
C GLU A 599 7.56 14.15 -20.28
N GLY A 600 7.62 15.00 -21.31
CA GLY A 600 8.52 16.16 -21.36
C GLY A 600 8.23 17.27 -20.34
N MET A 601 7.14 17.19 -19.58
CA MET A 601 6.77 18.17 -18.55
C MET A 601 6.44 17.54 -17.19
N THR A 602 6.56 16.23 -17.06
CA THR A 602 6.36 15.54 -15.78
C THR A 602 7.65 15.48 -14.99
N THR A 603 7.61 15.96 -13.73
CA THR A 603 8.80 16.02 -12.86
C THR A 603 9.09 14.70 -12.14
N HIS A 604 8.13 13.79 -12.10
CA HIS A 604 8.20 12.53 -11.35
C HIS A 604 8.48 12.71 -9.84
N ASP A 605 7.95 13.79 -9.27
CA ASP A 605 8.07 14.09 -7.83
C ASP A 605 7.20 13.20 -6.94
N SER A 606 6.50 12.25 -7.52
CA SER A 606 5.64 11.26 -6.85
C SER A 606 6.13 9.85 -7.09
N SER A 607 6.03 9.01 -6.07
CA SER A 607 6.28 7.56 -6.19
C SER A 607 5.26 6.85 -7.09
N LEU A 608 4.11 7.46 -7.38
CA LEU A 608 3.06 6.93 -8.26
C LEU A 608 3.38 7.08 -9.75
N SER A 609 4.36 7.92 -10.11
CA SER A 609 4.54 8.38 -11.49
C SER A 609 5.23 7.34 -12.38
N ARG A 610 6.41 6.88 -11.99
CA ARG A 610 7.34 6.15 -12.88
C ARG A 610 6.79 4.82 -13.41
N SER A 611 5.99 4.11 -12.63
CA SER A 611 5.38 2.84 -13.06
C SER A 611 4.48 3.01 -14.29
N ILE A 612 3.68 4.07 -14.36
CA ILE A 612 2.78 4.35 -15.49
C ILE A 612 3.59 4.71 -16.73
N PHE A 613 4.61 5.57 -16.58
CA PHE A 613 5.50 5.92 -17.69
C PHE A 613 6.30 4.70 -18.20
N SER A 614 6.68 3.78 -17.31
CA SER A 614 7.30 2.51 -17.69
C SER A 614 6.36 1.66 -18.57
N ILE A 615 5.11 1.49 -18.12
CA ILE A 615 4.11 0.69 -18.83
C ILE A 615 3.88 1.23 -20.24
N LEU A 616 3.61 2.53 -20.36
CA LEU A 616 3.28 3.13 -21.64
C LEU A 616 4.48 3.16 -22.59
N ALA A 617 5.69 3.43 -22.10
CA ALA A 617 6.90 3.37 -22.90
C ALA A 617 7.11 1.95 -23.48
N ALA A 618 6.96 0.92 -22.67
CA ALA A 618 7.06 -0.48 -23.12
C ALA A 618 6.01 -0.80 -24.19
N ARG A 619 4.74 -0.42 -23.98
CA ARG A 619 3.64 -0.65 -24.94
C ARG A 619 3.84 0.07 -26.29
N MET A 620 4.51 1.23 -26.27
CA MET A 620 4.85 1.97 -27.50
C MET A 620 6.08 1.40 -28.22
N GLY A 621 6.78 0.42 -27.63
CA GLY A 621 8.01 -0.17 -28.18
C GLY A 621 9.30 0.56 -27.74
N ASP A 622 9.23 1.63 -26.93
CA ASP A 622 10.41 2.25 -26.29
C ASP A 622 10.75 1.49 -25.00
N VAL A 623 11.10 0.21 -25.20
CA VAL A 623 11.30 -0.74 -24.08
C VAL A 623 12.48 -0.35 -23.20
N GLU A 624 13.55 0.24 -23.79
CA GLU A 624 14.72 0.72 -23.04
C GLU A 624 14.34 1.84 -22.05
N LYS A 625 13.53 2.82 -22.49
CA LYS A 625 13.00 3.87 -21.61
C LYS A 625 12.08 3.27 -20.54
N GLY A 626 11.19 2.35 -20.95
CA GLY A 626 10.32 1.61 -20.02
C GLY A 626 11.13 0.91 -18.94
N TYR A 627 12.22 0.25 -19.30
CA TYR A 627 13.10 -0.43 -18.35
C TYR A 627 13.79 0.54 -17.37
N ARG A 628 14.25 1.72 -17.83
CA ARG A 628 14.84 2.73 -16.92
C ARG A 628 13.84 3.20 -15.86
N TYR A 629 12.60 3.56 -16.24
CA TYR A 629 11.56 3.94 -15.29
C TYR A 629 11.18 2.79 -14.35
N PHE A 630 11.18 1.57 -14.88
CA PHE A 630 10.90 0.39 -14.09
C PHE A 630 11.97 0.14 -13.01
N MET A 631 13.26 0.28 -13.34
CA MET A 631 14.35 0.14 -12.35
C MET A 631 14.20 1.13 -11.19
N ASP A 632 13.90 2.40 -11.50
CA ASP A 632 13.62 3.42 -10.48
C ASP A 632 12.41 3.04 -9.59
N THR A 633 11.39 2.44 -10.18
CA THR A 633 10.20 1.96 -9.46
C THR A 633 10.53 0.75 -8.58
N ALA A 634 11.18 -0.28 -9.15
CA ALA A 634 11.45 -1.54 -8.46
C ALA A 634 12.40 -1.37 -7.27
N GLN A 635 13.41 -0.51 -7.39
CA GLN A 635 14.44 -0.30 -6.38
C GLN A 635 14.19 0.88 -5.44
N MET A 636 13.08 1.61 -5.57
CA MET A 636 12.82 2.89 -4.91
C MET A 636 13.17 2.91 -3.42
N ASP A 637 12.66 1.96 -2.66
CA ASP A 637 12.89 1.88 -1.22
C ASP A 637 14.25 1.24 -0.86
N LEU A 638 14.68 0.25 -1.62
CA LEU A 638 15.95 -0.45 -1.37
C LEU A 638 17.19 0.45 -1.56
N VAL A 639 17.12 1.42 -2.47
CA VAL A 639 18.20 2.41 -2.66
C VAL A 639 17.86 3.77 -2.04
N ASN A 640 16.70 3.87 -1.36
CA ASN A 640 16.22 5.12 -0.74
C ASN A 640 16.20 6.30 -1.74
N LEU A 641 15.67 6.06 -2.95
CA LEU A 641 15.72 6.98 -4.08
C LEU A 641 15.15 8.37 -3.75
N GLN A 642 14.04 8.43 -3.02
CA GLN A 642 13.38 9.66 -2.59
C GLN A 642 13.87 10.18 -1.23
N LYS A 643 14.84 9.53 -0.60
CA LYS A 643 15.46 9.91 0.69
C LYS A 643 14.50 10.02 1.87
N ASN A 644 13.36 9.34 1.81
CA ASN A 644 12.29 9.36 2.83
C ASN A 644 11.77 7.96 3.20
N THR A 645 12.48 6.89 2.83
CA THR A 645 12.12 5.51 3.21
C THR A 645 12.13 5.32 4.74
N ALA A 646 12.90 6.12 5.49
CA ALA A 646 12.87 6.13 6.94
C ALA A 646 11.47 6.41 7.54
N ASP A 647 10.60 7.12 6.81
CA ASP A 647 9.21 7.42 7.20
C ASP A 647 8.22 6.27 6.91
N GLY A 648 8.70 5.17 6.29
CA GLY A 648 7.93 4.01 5.83
C GLY A 648 8.09 3.76 4.33
N LEU A 649 7.74 2.55 3.88
CA LEU A 649 7.81 2.11 2.48
C LEU A 649 6.77 2.82 1.60
N HIS A 650 6.99 2.84 0.29
CA HIS A 650 6.06 3.42 -0.69
C HIS A 650 5.17 2.33 -1.29
N LEU A 651 4.07 1.96 -0.59
CA LEU A 651 3.26 0.78 -0.93
C LEU A 651 2.65 0.83 -2.34
N ALA A 652 2.17 1.98 -2.78
CA ALA A 652 1.68 2.15 -4.15
C ALA A 652 2.76 1.91 -5.20
N ASN A 653 4.00 2.33 -4.93
CA ASN A 653 5.13 2.04 -5.81
C ASN A 653 5.49 0.55 -5.83
N LEU A 654 5.37 -0.15 -4.67
CA LEU A 654 5.59 -1.60 -4.62
C LEU A 654 4.58 -2.33 -5.53
N GLY A 655 3.29 -1.97 -5.46
CA GLY A 655 2.26 -2.47 -6.38
C GLY A 655 2.52 -2.04 -7.83
N GLY A 656 2.94 -0.79 -8.03
CA GLY A 656 3.31 -0.25 -9.34
C GLY A 656 4.47 -0.98 -10.01
N SER A 657 5.40 -1.55 -9.24
CA SER A 657 6.49 -2.37 -9.78
C SER A 657 5.98 -3.68 -10.41
N TRP A 658 5.00 -4.32 -9.77
CA TRP A 658 4.33 -5.49 -10.36
C TRP A 658 3.52 -5.11 -11.61
N LEU A 659 2.78 -3.99 -11.56
CA LEU A 659 2.03 -3.50 -12.72
C LEU A 659 2.94 -3.24 -13.92
N ALA A 660 4.11 -2.63 -13.71
CA ALA A 660 5.07 -2.33 -14.78
C ALA A 660 5.60 -3.62 -15.44
N LEU A 661 5.84 -4.68 -14.67
CA LEU A 661 6.19 -5.99 -15.23
C LEU A 661 5.04 -6.58 -16.05
N VAL A 662 3.84 -6.64 -15.47
CA VAL A 662 2.71 -7.36 -16.02
C VAL A 662 2.03 -6.58 -17.14
N ALA A 663 1.67 -5.32 -16.91
CA ALA A 663 0.99 -4.51 -17.93
C ALA A 663 1.95 -3.85 -18.91
N GLY A 664 3.22 -3.62 -18.53
CA GLY A 664 4.25 -3.06 -19.39
C GLY A 664 4.95 -4.14 -20.21
N PHE A 665 5.86 -4.91 -19.61
CA PHE A 665 6.71 -5.83 -20.36
C PHE A 665 5.99 -7.07 -20.88
N SER A 666 4.94 -7.52 -20.18
CA SER A 666 4.07 -8.59 -20.69
C SER A 666 2.90 -8.08 -21.52
N GLY A 667 2.69 -6.75 -21.60
CA GLY A 667 1.60 -6.14 -22.36
C GLY A 667 0.22 -6.64 -21.94
N PHE A 668 0.07 -7.06 -20.68
CA PHE A 668 -1.17 -7.63 -20.18
C PHE A 668 -2.30 -6.61 -20.10
N TYR A 669 -3.47 -7.00 -20.59
CA TYR A 669 -4.76 -6.35 -20.34
C TYR A 669 -5.91 -7.35 -20.57
N VAL A 670 -7.11 -7.02 -20.10
CA VAL A 670 -8.32 -7.81 -20.33
C VAL A 670 -9.32 -6.96 -21.08
N GLN A 671 -9.88 -7.51 -22.15
CA GLN A 671 -10.92 -6.87 -22.95
C GLN A 671 -11.85 -7.93 -23.55
N ASP A 672 -13.15 -7.71 -23.50
CA ASP A 672 -14.17 -8.58 -24.12
C ASP A 672 -14.01 -10.07 -23.75
N GLU A 673 -13.77 -10.35 -22.46
CA GLU A 673 -13.49 -11.70 -21.95
C GLU A 673 -12.27 -12.39 -22.58
N VAL A 674 -11.35 -11.61 -23.13
CA VAL A 674 -10.07 -12.09 -23.64
C VAL A 674 -8.94 -11.48 -22.82
N VAL A 675 -8.04 -12.33 -22.35
CA VAL A 675 -6.80 -11.95 -21.70
C VAL A 675 -5.72 -11.80 -22.77
N HIS A 676 -5.14 -10.63 -22.89
CA HIS A 676 -4.13 -10.30 -23.90
C HIS A 676 -2.74 -10.25 -23.28
N PHE A 677 -1.76 -10.74 -24.02
CA PHE A 677 -0.34 -10.63 -23.72
C PHE A 677 0.41 -10.20 -24.99
N THR A 678 1.30 -9.22 -24.82
CA THR A 678 2.19 -8.75 -25.89
C THR A 678 3.61 -8.66 -25.35
N ASN A 679 4.55 -9.35 -25.98
CA ASN A 679 5.92 -9.43 -25.49
C ASN A 679 6.71 -8.15 -25.75
N HIS A 680 7.02 -7.44 -24.67
CA HIS A 680 7.89 -6.27 -24.64
C HIS A 680 9.07 -6.49 -23.67
N LEU A 681 9.59 -7.72 -23.58
CA LEU A 681 10.67 -8.06 -22.67
C LEU A 681 11.91 -7.22 -22.99
N PRO A 682 12.47 -6.46 -22.01
CA PRO A 682 13.70 -5.70 -22.19
C PRO A 682 14.89 -6.60 -22.55
N SER A 683 15.81 -6.10 -23.37
CA SER A 683 17.02 -6.85 -23.78
C SER A 683 17.97 -7.16 -22.60
N GLU A 684 17.87 -6.40 -21.53
CA GLU A 684 18.59 -6.58 -20.28
C GLU A 684 18.13 -7.80 -19.48
N LEU A 685 16.95 -8.31 -19.77
CA LEU A 685 16.37 -9.48 -19.12
C LEU A 685 16.42 -10.69 -20.04
N THR A 686 16.81 -11.83 -19.49
CA THR A 686 16.80 -13.10 -20.26
C THR A 686 15.43 -13.78 -20.22
N GLN A 687 14.66 -13.53 -19.16
CA GLN A 687 13.36 -14.14 -18.92
C GLN A 687 12.56 -13.31 -17.92
N LEU A 688 11.23 -13.30 -18.07
CA LEU A 688 10.26 -12.92 -17.05
C LEU A 688 9.28 -14.09 -16.92
N THR A 689 9.11 -14.62 -15.70
CA THR A 689 8.07 -15.62 -15.39
C THR A 689 7.24 -15.08 -14.25
N TYR A 690 5.91 -15.14 -14.34
CA TYR A 690 5.03 -14.76 -13.25
C TYR A 690 3.75 -15.57 -13.24
N ARG A 691 3.07 -15.57 -12.09
CA ARG A 691 1.79 -16.24 -11.90
C ARG A 691 0.68 -15.26 -11.65
N MET A 692 -0.50 -15.58 -12.19
CA MET A 692 -1.72 -14.81 -11.92
C MET A 692 -2.94 -15.70 -11.90
N LYS A 693 -3.97 -15.25 -11.18
CA LYS A 693 -5.25 -15.94 -11.07
C LYS A 693 -6.31 -15.23 -11.94
N ILE A 694 -6.91 -15.96 -12.86
CA ILE A 694 -8.06 -15.54 -13.66
C ILE A 694 -9.21 -16.46 -13.32
N ALA A 695 -10.29 -15.94 -12.77
CA ALA A 695 -11.38 -16.71 -12.17
C ALA A 695 -10.81 -17.78 -11.20
N GLU A 696 -11.11 -19.07 -11.43
CA GLU A 696 -10.63 -20.18 -10.60
C GLU A 696 -9.27 -20.76 -11.05
N SER A 697 -8.65 -20.18 -12.09
CA SER A 697 -7.45 -20.74 -12.74
C SER A 697 -6.21 -19.95 -12.38
N VAL A 698 -5.15 -20.62 -11.98
CA VAL A 698 -3.82 -20.02 -11.85
C VAL A 698 -3.05 -20.29 -13.14
N LEU A 699 -2.65 -19.21 -13.79
CA LEU A 699 -1.84 -19.19 -14.98
C LEU A 699 -0.38 -18.92 -14.63
N GLU A 700 0.55 -19.59 -15.31
CA GLU A 700 1.96 -19.22 -15.34
C GLU A 700 2.27 -18.66 -16.73
N ILE A 701 2.76 -17.45 -16.75
CA ILE A 701 3.15 -16.72 -17.94
C ILE A 701 4.67 -16.64 -17.96
N LYS A 702 5.28 -17.02 -19.09
CA LYS A 702 6.73 -16.95 -19.28
C LYS A 702 7.06 -16.23 -20.57
N LEU A 703 7.86 -15.19 -20.46
CA LEU A 703 8.41 -14.43 -21.58
C LEU A 703 9.92 -14.70 -21.69
N THR A 704 10.38 -14.86 -22.91
CA THR A 704 11.79 -14.82 -23.30
C THR A 704 11.93 -13.85 -24.48
N ALA A 705 13.13 -13.60 -24.96
CA ALA A 705 13.34 -12.71 -26.11
C ALA A 705 12.56 -13.14 -27.38
N THR A 706 12.19 -14.42 -27.52
CA THR A 706 11.60 -14.97 -28.74
C THR A 706 10.21 -15.58 -28.55
N GLU A 707 9.78 -15.82 -27.32
CA GLU A 707 8.57 -16.59 -27.05
C GLU A 707 7.83 -16.07 -25.81
N THR A 708 6.50 -16.13 -25.88
CA THR A 708 5.62 -16.02 -24.73
C THR A 708 4.78 -17.27 -24.60
N THR A 709 4.84 -17.92 -23.45
CA THR A 709 4.02 -19.11 -23.14
C THR A 709 3.06 -18.82 -22.00
N VAL A 710 1.85 -19.37 -22.09
CA VAL A 710 0.81 -19.28 -21.07
C VAL A 710 0.29 -20.68 -20.80
N VAL A 711 0.40 -21.13 -19.54
CA VAL A 711 -0.03 -22.49 -19.14
C VAL A 711 -0.88 -22.42 -17.87
N VAL A 712 -1.86 -23.32 -17.75
CA VAL A 712 -2.64 -23.49 -16.53
C VAL A 712 -1.87 -24.41 -15.57
N ILE A 713 -1.48 -23.87 -14.42
CA ILE A 713 -0.75 -24.66 -13.39
C ILE A 713 -1.68 -25.20 -12.29
N SER A 714 -2.83 -24.55 -12.08
CA SER A 714 -3.85 -24.98 -11.10
C SER A 714 -5.24 -24.54 -11.56
N GLY A 715 -6.27 -25.26 -11.16
CA GLY A 715 -7.66 -24.95 -11.49
C GLY A 715 -8.13 -25.52 -12.86
N PRO A 716 -9.33 -25.15 -13.31
CA PRO A 716 -9.87 -25.49 -14.64
C PRO A 716 -9.15 -24.67 -15.74
N ILE A 717 -9.39 -24.99 -17.01
CA ILE A 717 -9.07 -24.06 -18.11
C ILE A 717 -10.07 -22.90 -17.98
N PRO A 718 -9.61 -21.63 -17.93
CA PRO A 718 -10.52 -20.49 -17.80
C PRO A 718 -11.44 -20.36 -19.02
N THR A 719 -12.62 -19.80 -18.81
CA THR A 719 -13.57 -19.51 -19.90
C THR A 719 -13.14 -18.31 -20.74
N TYR A 720 -12.22 -17.50 -20.22
CA TYR A 720 -11.59 -16.39 -20.94
C TYR A 720 -10.80 -16.88 -22.14
N GLY A 721 -10.95 -16.20 -23.28
CA GLY A 721 -10.00 -16.35 -24.37
C GLY A 721 -8.61 -15.89 -23.93
N VAL A 722 -7.57 -16.44 -24.53
CA VAL A 722 -6.20 -15.96 -24.30
C VAL A 722 -5.56 -15.65 -25.64
N SER A 723 -5.04 -14.42 -25.75
CA SER A 723 -4.36 -13.92 -26.94
C SER A 723 -2.89 -13.65 -26.60
N VAL A 724 -1.99 -14.12 -27.44
CA VAL A 724 -0.55 -13.84 -27.35
C VAL A 724 -0.10 -13.18 -28.65
N ASN A 725 0.46 -11.98 -28.57
CA ASN A 725 0.87 -11.17 -29.72
C ASN A 725 -0.25 -11.06 -30.80
N GLY A 726 -1.49 -10.86 -30.35
CA GLY A 726 -2.67 -10.72 -31.21
C GLY A 726 -3.25 -12.03 -31.76
N GLN A 727 -2.71 -13.19 -31.37
CA GLN A 727 -3.20 -14.50 -31.80
C GLN A 727 -3.87 -15.25 -30.64
N LEU A 728 -5.12 -15.69 -30.85
CA LEU A 728 -5.81 -16.56 -29.89
C LEU A 728 -5.11 -17.91 -29.80
N ILE A 729 -4.85 -18.36 -28.58
CA ILE A 729 -4.22 -19.63 -28.30
C ILE A 729 -5.12 -20.54 -27.48
N SER A 730 -4.91 -21.85 -27.61
CA SER A 730 -5.53 -22.85 -26.74
C SER A 730 -4.63 -23.12 -25.54
N LEU A 731 -5.16 -22.95 -24.34
CA LEU A 731 -4.42 -23.22 -23.11
C LEU A 731 -4.24 -24.72 -22.89
N ALA A 732 -3.04 -25.09 -22.45
CA ALA A 732 -2.72 -26.43 -21.97
C ALA A 732 -2.55 -26.42 -20.44
N LYS A 733 -2.90 -27.53 -19.78
CA LYS A 733 -2.51 -27.76 -18.39
C LYS A 733 -1.05 -28.21 -18.33
N LYS A 734 -0.30 -27.63 -17.40
CA LYS A 734 1.05 -28.09 -17.11
C LYS A 734 0.98 -29.53 -16.59
N VAL A 735 1.55 -30.47 -17.33
CA VAL A 735 1.68 -31.88 -16.87
C VAL A 735 2.66 -31.84 -15.71
N ARG A 736 2.24 -32.32 -14.52
CA ARG A 736 3.09 -32.40 -13.32
C ARG A 736 4.21 -33.41 -13.48
#